data_45b4b1dbd88dc5513999667f88650a14
#
_entry.id   45b4b1dbd88dc5513999667f88650a14
#
_cell.length_a   1.000
_cell.length_b   1.000
_cell.length_c   1.000
_cell.angle_alpha   90.00
_cell.angle_beta   90.00
_cell.angle_gamma   90.00
#
_symmetry.space_group_name_H-M   'P 1'
#
loop_
_entity.id
_entity.type
_entity.pdbx_description
1 polymer ?
#
loop_
_entity_poly.entity_id
_entity_poly.type
_entity_poly.pdbx_seq_one_letter_code
_entity_poly.pdbx_strand_id
1 'polypeptide(L)'
;MAVMLGIDTGGTYTDAVLIKNDNEIIASSKSLTTKSNLAIGVANAVSAVLEQSCVSAKDIVMTSLSTTLATNALVEGKGGKVCLIYVGFSSKDIERQGLAEALRGDPVIIISGGHDHSGNELSRLDLSTLKAELLKIDNVTGFAIAGQFATRNPSHEKAVRDIIRETTGVPVSCSYELSAKLGGPKRAMTAVLNARLIGMIDHLIGATEAYLCDIGITSQMMVVRGDGALISADQAREKPIETILSGPAASIVGASWLTNEKNALVSDIGGTTTDVAVLAEGKPKIDPEGAMVGGLRTMVEAVAMRTFGLGGDSQVHLKRDGLIGELILGPRRVMPVSLLAADHKKIVHDALDSALNSNKINEFAGQFLVPISDNASELSNKDVIVFNRIKDGPIPMSEAISSRVDLGSISRLLERGIIMHSALTPSDASHVLGNLDAWDASAAQKALLIFGRMRTGSGEILSKDYQELALRIINQLTEQTSEVILETAFGEENIDGRARDLARHVLVKNGLNHHRNIVSLDVAINLPIIGLGASAKTYYGEVGKKLSTKTILPKHGGVANAIGAVVGQITMRESGKIVSAGEGIWRVFTDKGPVDYKDQKVAYEILKQGLTNKVQLAATNAGAENIHIQFEDEEQTAIIEGREVFIEGSILAIATGRPRIVQT
;
A
#
# COMPACT_ATOMS: atom_id res chain seq x y z
N MET A 1 -4.51 29.70 -16.96
CA MET A 1 -4.39 28.32 -17.46
C MET A 1 -4.13 27.45 -16.22
N ALA A 2 -5.04 26.54 -15.87
CA ALA A 2 -4.85 25.77 -14.62
C ALA A 2 -3.90 24.59 -14.89
N VAL A 3 -2.74 24.60 -14.26
CA VAL A 3 -1.78 23.49 -14.27
C VAL A 3 -1.71 22.89 -12.87
N MET A 4 -1.78 21.57 -12.79
CA MET A 4 -1.72 20.82 -11.54
C MET A 4 -0.49 19.94 -11.53
N LEU A 5 0.15 19.83 -10.38
CA LEU A 5 1.33 19.00 -10.13
C LEU A 5 0.97 17.78 -9.29
N GLY A 6 1.14 16.60 -9.84
CA GLY A 6 1.01 15.34 -9.12
C GLY A 6 2.37 14.74 -8.80
N ILE A 7 2.53 14.30 -7.58
CA ILE A 7 3.76 13.69 -7.07
C ILE A 7 3.40 12.34 -6.45
N ASP A 8 4.15 11.30 -6.78
CA ASP A 8 4.08 10.03 -6.05
C ASP A 8 5.46 9.64 -5.55
N THR A 9 5.58 9.46 -4.24
CA THR A 9 6.82 9.02 -3.60
C THR A 9 6.75 7.54 -3.27
N GLY A 10 7.24 6.72 -4.22
CA GLY A 10 7.34 5.28 -4.05
C GLY A 10 8.60 4.83 -3.32
N GLY A 11 8.72 3.53 -3.05
CA GLY A 11 9.89 2.96 -2.37
C GLY A 11 11.17 2.92 -3.22
N THR A 12 11.07 3.06 -4.55
CA THR A 12 12.21 2.99 -5.49
C THR A 12 12.34 4.25 -6.33
N TYR A 13 11.22 4.76 -6.83
CA TYR A 13 11.17 5.97 -7.66
C TYR A 13 10.16 6.95 -7.08
N THR A 14 10.43 8.23 -7.31
CA THR A 14 9.51 9.34 -7.12
C THR A 14 9.11 9.85 -8.52
N ASP A 15 7.81 9.87 -8.78
CA ASP A 15 7.23 10.30 -10.03
C ASP A 15 6.62 11.69 -9.88
N ALA A 16 6.76 12.53 -10.91
CA ALA A 16 6.07 13.82 -10.99
C ALA A 16 5.38 13.97 -12.35
N VAL A 17 4.19 14.58 -12.35
CA VAL A 17 3.42 14.83 -13.57
C VAL A 17 2.79 16.20 -13.53
N LEU A 18 2.77 16.90 -14.67
CA LEU A 18 2.01 18.14 -14.88
C LEU A 18 0.81 17.86 -15.78
N ILE A 19 -0.38 18.21 -15.27
CA ILE A 19 -1.65 18.08 -15.99
C ILE A 19 -2.27 19.45 -16.15
N LYS A 20 -2.71 19.75 -17.37
CA LYS A 20 -3.35 21.00 -17.74
C LYS A 20 -4.85 20.81 -17.95
N ASN A 21 -5.65 21.68 -17.34
CA ASN A 21 -7.11 21.72 -17.50
C ASN A 21 -7.79 20.35 -17.31
N ASP A 22 -7.33 19.52 -16.38
CA ASP A 22 -7.82 18.18 -16.02
C ASP A 22 -7.80 17.13 -17.15
N ASN A 23 -7.20 17.39 -18.30
CA ASN A 23 -7.32 16.50 -19.47
C ASN A 23 -6.04 16.29 -20.27
N GLU A 24 -5.01 17.09 -20.09
CA GLU A 24 -3.79 17.04 -20.91
C GLU A 24 -2.54 16.85 -20.03
N ILE A 25 -1.81 15.77 -20.24
CA ILE A 25 -0.49 15.56 -19.62
C ILE A 25 0.54 16.37 -20.40
N ILE A 26 1.09 17.41 -19.76
CA ILE A 26 2.12 18.29 -20.36
C ILE A 26 3.50 17.61 -20.33
N ALA A 27 3.88 17.10 -19.15
CA ALA A 27 5.16 16.46 -18.92
C ALA A 27 5.07 15.46 -17.77
N SER A 28 5.99 14.52 -17.74
CA SER A 28 6.18 13.60 -16.63
C SER A 28 7.65 13.29 -16.42
N SER A 29 8.07 13.11 -15.18
CA SER A 29 9.44 12.77 -14.81
C SER A 29 9.45 11.65 -13.79
N LYS A 30 10.59 10.97 -13.71
CA LYS A 30 10.84 9.91 -12.75
C LYS A 30 12.25 10.08 -12.19
N SER A 31 12.38 10.10 -10.86
CA SER A 31 13.65 10.23 -10.14
C SER A 31 13.82 9.10 -9.14
N LEU A 32 15.04 8.74 -8.80
CA LEU A 32 15.30 7.74 -7.75
C LEU A 32 14.87 8.31 -6.38
N THR A 33 14.19 7.47 -5.61
CA THR A 33 13.78 7.83 -4.25
C THR A 33 14.98 7.75 -3.29
N THR A 34 15.27 8.84 -2.60
CA THR A 34 16.28 8.89 -1.54
C THR A 34 15.65 8.46 -0.22
N LYS A 35 15.83 7.20 0.18
CA LYS A 35 15.18 6.60 1.36
C LYS A 35 15.49 7.32 2.68
N SER A 36 16.67 7.94 2.81
CA SER A 36 17.07 8.72 3.99
C SER A 36 16.37 10.08 4.07
N ASN A 37 15.94 10.63 2.93
CA ASN A 37 15.20 11.90 2.85
C ASN A 37 14.37 11.93 1.57
N LEU A 38 13.09 11.61 1.69
CA LEU A 38 12.15 11.51 0.56
C LEU A 38 11.96 12.86 -0.18
N ALA A 39 12.14 13.98 0.51
CA ALA A 39 12.02 15.31 -0.08
C ALA A 39 13.07 15.57 -1.20
N ILE A 40 14.23 14.91 -1.15
CA ILE A 40 15.24 15.01 -2.21
C ILE A 40 14.71 14.37 -3.52
N GLY A 41 14.10 13.20 -3.43
CA GLY A 41 13.46 12.55 -4.59
C GLY A 41 12.34 13.39 -5.18
N VAL A 42 11.52 14.00 -4.31
CA VAL A 42 10.47 14.95 -4.71
C VAL A 42 11.09 16.15 -5.44
N ALA A 43 12.10 16.78 -4.85
CA ALA A 43 12.77 17.93 -5.44
C ALA A 43 13.32 17.63 -6.84
N ASN A 44 14.01 16.50 -6.98
CA ASN A 44 14.57 16.08 -8.27
C ASN A 44 13.49 15.81 -9.33
N ALA A 45 12.41 15.12 -8.97
CA ALA A 45 11.32 14.82 -9.88
C ALA A 45 10.57 16.10 -10.30
N VAL A 46 10.28 16.99 -9.34
CA VAL A 46 9.58 18.26 -9.60
C VAL A 46 10.45 19.19 -10.46
N SER A 47 11.74 19.35 -10.15
CA SER A 47 12.65 20.16 -10.99
C SER A 47 12.67 19.63 -12.43
N ALA A 48 12.85 18.33 -12.61
CA ALA A 48 12.92 17.73 -13.93
C ALA A 48 11.62 17.92 -14.75
N VAL A 49 10.44 17.80 -14.15
CA VAL A 49 9.18 17.99 -14.87
C VAL A 49 8.91 19.46 -15.23
N LEU A 50 9.35 20.40 -14.39
CA LEU A 50 9.26 21.84 -14.67
C LEU A 50 10.20 22.24 -15.82
N GLU A 51 11.45 21.76 -15.81
CA GLU A 51 12.41 21.99 -16.89
C GLU A 51 11.92 21.45 -18.24
N GLN A 52 11.35 20.23 -18.25
CA GLN A 52 10.81 19.61 -19.47
C GLN A 52 9.61 20.37 -20.05
N SER A 53 8.77 20.92 -19.19
CA SER A 53 7.49 21.55 -19.60
C SER A 53 7.59 23.02 -19.93
N CYS A 54 8.63 23.72 -19.45
CA CYS A 54 8.75 25.17 -19.45
C CYS A 54 7.56 25.89 -18.74
N VAL A 55 6.83 25.19 -17.86
CA VAL A 55 5.74 25.75 -17.06
C VAL A 55 6.32 26.58 -15.91
N SER A 56 5.79 27.76 -15.68
CA SER A 56 6.19 28.59 -14.53
C SER A 56 5.62 28.01 -13.23
N ALA A 57 6.40 28.02 -12.17
CA ALA A 57 5.96 27.60 -10.84
C ALA A 57 4.66 28.31 -10.39
N LYS A 58 4.50 29.57 -10.78
CA LYS A 58 3.31 30.41 -10.48
C LYS A 58 2.04 29.97 -11.17
N ASP A 59 2.16 29.20 -12.26
CA ASP A 59 1.00 28.68 -13.01
C ASP A 59 0.42 27.41 -12.37
N ILE A 60 1.10 26.85 -11.36
CA ILE A 60 0.66 25.65 -10.65
C ILE A 60 -0.38 26.05 -9.59
N VAL A 61 -1.63 25.64 -9.83
CA VAL A 61 -2.79 26.02 -9.00
C VAL A 61 -3.12 24.98 -7.94
N MET A 62 -2.60 23.76 -8.06
CA MET A 62 -2.77 22.68 -7.09
C MET A 62 -1.55 21.74 -7.13
N THR A 63 -1.11 21.28 -5.98
CA THR A 63 -0.13 20.22 -5.85
C THR A 63 -0.74 19.06 -5.06
N SER A 64 -0.48 17.82 -5.47
CA SER A 64 -0.96 16.65 -4.76
C SER A 64 0.15 15.63 -4.57
N LEU A 65 0.21 15.03 -3.38
CA LEU A 65 1.21 14.05 -2.97
C LEU A 65 0.57 12.70 -2.66
N SER A 66 1.01 11.67 -3.35
CA SER A 66 0.84 10.27 -2.96
C SER A 66 2.13 9.73 -2.38
N THR A 67 2.05 8.82 -1.42
CA THR A 67 3.25 8.27 -0.78
C THR A 67 3.04 6.86 -0.24
N THR A 68 4.04 6.01 -0.40
CA THR A 68 4.10 4.70 0.24
C THR A 68 4.72 4.73 1.64
N LEU A 69 5.08 5.93 2.16
CA LEU A 69 5.82 6.07 3.42
C LEU A 69 5.08 5.43 4.60
N ALA A 70 3.78 5.73 4.78
CA ALA A 70 2.98 5.21 5.88
C ALA A 70 2.90 3.67 5.82
N THR A 71 2.63 3.11 4.65
CA THR A 71 2.55 1.66 4.44
C THR A 71 3.89 0.99 4.74
N ASN A 72 4.99 1.50 4.18
CA ASN A 72 6.33 0.95 4.37
C ASN A 72 6.78 1.05 5.83
N ALA A 73 6.51 2.18 6.51
CA ALA A 73 6.84 2.35 7.91
C ALA A 73 6.18 1.30 8.81
N LEU A 74 4.89 1.02 8.58
CA LEU A 74 4.16 0.00 9.35
C LEU A 74 4.64 -1.42 9.05
N VAL A 75 4.92 -1.75 7.79
CA VAL A 75 5.45 -3.05 7.36
C VAL A 75 6.86 -3.29 7.93
N GLU A 76 7.72 -2.28 7.87
CA GLU A 76 9.10 -2.35 8.36
C GLU A 76 9.23 -2.19 9.89
N GLY A 77 8.13 -1.95 10.57
CA GLY A 77 8.13 -1.75 12.01
C GLY A 77 8.72 -0.41 12.46
N LYS A 78 8.77 0.57 11.58
CA LYS A 78 9.26 1.92 11.86
C LYS A 78 8.17 2.83 12.44
N GLY A 79 8.57 3.98 12.93
CA GLY A 79 7.70 5.00 13.50
C GLY A 79 8.05 5.34 14.94
N GLY A 80 7.37 6.32 15.50
CA GLY A 80 7.65 6.83 16.83
C GLY A 80 7.16 5.91 17.95
N LYS A 81 7.74 6.03 19.15
CA LYS A 81 7.25 5.37 20.35
C LYS A 81 5.96 6.03 20.81
N VAL A 82 4.93 5.24 21.12
CA VAL A 82 3.58 5.71 21.44
C VAL A 82 3.17 5.26 22.84
N CYS A 83 2.42 6.09 23.58
CA CYS A 83 1.73 5.64 24.80
C CYS A 83 0.22 5.50 24.52
N LEU A 84 -0.34 4.32 24.81
CA LEU A 84 -1.79 4.09 24.74
C LEU A 84 -2.45 4.43 26.07
N ILE A 85 -3.45 5.32 26.03
CA ILE A 85 -4.38 5.55 27.14
C ILE A 85 -5.64 4.72 26.87
N TYR A 86 -5.90 3.74 27.73
CA TYR A 86 -6.94 2.74 27.53
C TYR A 86 -8.04 2.91 28.59
N VAL A 87 -9.15 3.51 28.20
CA VAL A 87 -10.22 3.98 29.12
C VAL A 87 -11.34 2.96 29.21
N GLY A 88 -11.57 2.40 30.40
CA GLY A 88 -12.66 1.45 30.67
C GLY A 88 -12.38 0.02 30.16
N PHE A 89 -11.18 -0.29 29.73
CA PHE A 89 -10.75 -1.63 29.31
C PHE A 89 -9.86 -2.29 30.36
N SER A 90 -9.57 -3.57 30.14
CA SER A 90 -8.68 -4.35 30.98
C SER A 90 -7.38 -4.70 30.24
N SER A 91 -6.35 -5.15 30.99
CA SER A 91 -5.11 -5.66 30.41
C SER A 91 -5.31 -6.84 29.46
N LYS A 92 -6.35 -7.66 29.69
CA LYS A 92 -6.68 -8.82 28.82
C LYS A 92 -7.15 -8.38 27.42
N ASP A 93 -7.66 -7.16 27.28
CA ASP A 93 -8.13 -6.65 25.99
C ASP A 93 -6.97 -6.23 25.09
N ILE A 94 -5.76 -6.07 25.63
CA ILE A 94 -4.54 -5.78 24.86
C ILE A 94 -4.17 -6.95 23.96
N GLU A 95 -4.41 -8.19 24.38
CA GLU A 95 -4.10 -9.41 23.62
C GLU A 95 -5.09 -9.68 22.47
N ARG A 96 -5.99 -8.73 22.20
CA ARG A 96 -7.04 -8.91 21.19
C ARG A 96 -6.78 -8.09 19.95
N GLN A 97 -7.13 -8.67 18.79
CA GLN A 97 -7.21 -8.02 17.49
C GLN A 97 -5.93 -7.30 17.04
N GLY A 98 -4.75 -7.82 17.40
CA GLY A 98 -3.46 -7.30 16.98
C GLY A 98 -2.99 -6.05 17.75
N LEU A 99 -3.63 -5.70 18.87
CA LEU A 99 -3.23 -4.51 19.64
C LEU A 99 -1.85 -4.69 20.30
N ALA A 100 -1.56 -5.88 20.85
CA ALA A 100 -0.25 -6.17 21.45
C ALA A 100 0.88 -6.08 20.40
N GLU A 101 0.64 -6.62 19.21
CA GLU A 101 1.58 -6.55 18.08
C GLU A 101 1.81 -5.11 17.61
N ALA A 102 0.75 -4.29 17.58
CA ALA A 102 0.86 -2.88 17.20
C ALA A 102 1.62 -2.05 18.24
N LEU A 103 1.45 -2.36 19.53
CA LEU A 103 2.15 -1.69 20.62
C LEU A 103 3.66 -2.00 20.65
N ARG A 104 4.08 -3.21 20.31
CA ARG A 104 5.51 -3.58 20.28
C ARG A 104 6.23 -3.35 21.61
N GLY A 105 5.53 -3.47 22.74
CA GLY A 105 6.06 -3.20 24.07
C GLY A 105 6.05 -1.73 24.48
N ASP A 106 5.41 -0.85 23.74
CA ASP A 106 5.17 0.56 24.10
C ASP A 106 4.28 0.66 25.34
N PRO A 107 4.41 1.74 26.14
CA PRO A 107 3.66 1.89 27.38
C PRO A 107 2.15 2.00 27.19
N VAL A 108 1.41 1.43 28.14
CA VAL A 108 -0.06 1.50 28.22
C VAL A 108 -0.47 1.99 29.60
N ILE A 109 -1.30 3.02 29.64
CA ILE A 109 -1.96 3.52 30.84
C ILE A 109 -3.42 3.11 30.80
N ILE A 110 -3.84 2.28 31.73
CA ILE A 110 -5.23 1.83 31.86
C ILE A 110 -5.89 2.66 32.98
N ILE A 111 -7.02 3.31 32.66
CA ILE A 111 -7.78 4.11 33.63
C ILE A 111 -9.25 3.71 33.65
N SER A 112 -9.89 3.92 34.82
CA SER A 112 -11.33 3.75 34.94
C SER A 112 -12.08 4.80 34.12
N GLY A 113 -13.26 4.43 33.63
CA GLY A 113 -14.10 5.24 32.75
C GLY A 113 -14.86 4.37 31.75
N GLY A 114 -15.17 4.97 30.60
CA GLY A 114 -15.87 4.29 29.51
C GLY A 114 -17.39 4.42 29.60
N HIS A 115 -18.03 3.97 28.52
CA HIS A 115 -19.49 4.04 28.36
C HIS A 115 -20.05 2.65 28.05
N ASP A 116 -21.37 2.48 28.13
CA ASP A 116 -22.10 1.32 27.72
C ASP A 116 -22.48 1.39 26.21
N HIS A 117 -23.13 0.35 25.71
CA HIS A 117 -23.59 0.29 24.30
C HIS A 117 -24.63 1.37 23.97
N SER A 118 -25.28 1.96 24.99
CA SER A 118 -26.26 3.04 24.85
C SER A 118 -25.65 4.44 25.03
N GLY A 119 -24.34 4.55 25.28
CA GLY A 119 -23.59 5.80 25.45
C GLY A 119 -23.68 6.39 26.85
N ASN A 120 -24.25 5.66 27.84
CA ASN A 120 -24.27 6.10 29.23
C ASN A 120 -22.91 5.84 29.88
N GLU A 121 -22.52 6.71 30.83
CA GLU A 121 -21.27 6.52 31.57
C GLU A 121 -21.36 5.26 32.46
N LEU A 122 -20.42 4.32 32.26
CA LEU A 122 -20.31 3.09 33.07
C LEU A 122 -19.60 3.32 34.38
N SER A 123 -18.54 4.10 34.35
CA SER A 123 -17.79 4.51 35.52
C SER A 123 -17.20 5.90 35.30
N ARG A 124 -17.01 6.63 36.39
CA ARG A 124 -16.43 7.97 36.38
C ARG A 124 -15.02 7.93 35.85
N LEU A 125 -14.68 8.87 34.96
CA LEU A 125 -13.35 8.98 34.39
C LEU A 125 -12.30 9.34 35.46
N ASP A 126 -11.25 8.50 35.60
CA ASP A 126 -10.18 8.70 36.58
C ASP A 126 -9.04 9.56 36.01
N LEU A 127 -9.22 10.87 36.09
CA LEU A 127 -8.22 11.84 35.66
C LEU A 127 -7.05 11.99 36.65
N SER A 128 -7.23 11.56 37.90
CA SER A 128 -6.17 11.62 38.92
C SER A 128 -5.06 10.60 38.61
N THR A 129 -5.45 9.37 38.33
CA THR A 129 -4.51 8.32 37.91
C THR A 129 -3.85 8.69 36.57
N LEU A 130 -4.60 9.22 35.60
CA LEU A 130 -4.03 9.67 34.33
C LEU A 130 -2.89 10.67 34.57
N LYS A 131 -3.12 11.74 35.34
CA LYS A 131 -2.09 12.77 35.60
C LYS A 131 -0.86 12.22 36.32
N ALA A 132 -1.04 11.30 37.26
CA ALA A 132 0.06 10.67 37.98
C ALA A 132 0.89 9.73 37.09
N GLU A 133 0.26 8.98 36.20
CA GLU A 133 0.95 8.08 35.28
C GLU A 133 1.64 8.84 34.13
N LEU A 134 1.04 9.92 33.61
CA LEU A 134 1.66 10.75 32.56
C LEU A 134 3.04 11.28 32.97
N LEU A 135 3.23 11.62 34.26
CA LEU A 135 4.53 12.11 34.78
C LEU A 135 5.64 11.04 34.74
N LYS A 136 5.30 9.76 34.57
CA LYS A 136 6.25 8.64 34.50
C LYS A 136 6.62 8.25 33.06
N ILE A 137 5.94 8.85 32.08
CA ILE A 137 6.13 8.53 30.66
C ILE A 137 7.18 9.45 30.05
N ASP A 138 8.26 8.84 29.56
CA ASP A 138 9.34 9.53 28.89
C ASP A 138 9.51 9.06 27.44
N ASN A 139 10.02 9.94 26.59
CA ASN A 139 10.47 9.64 25.22
C ASN A 139 9.38 9.05 24.30
N VAL A 140 8.11 9.49 24.44
CA VAL A 140 7.05 9.17 23.48
C VAL A 140 6.87 10.32 22.48
N THR A 141 6.60 9.96 21.24
CA THR A 141 6.38 10.90 20.11
C THR A 141 4.91 11.14 19.82
N GLY A 142 4.02 10.35 20.44
CA GLY A 142 2.58 10.46 20.28
C GLY A 142 1.82 9.69 21.36
N PHE A 143 0.58 10.11 21.59
CA PHE A 143 -0.38 9.40 22.44
C PHE A 143 -1.53 8.87 21.59
N ALA A 144 -1.97 7.64 21.88
CA ALA A 144 -3.20 7.08 21.36
C ALA A 144 -4.21 6.95 22.50
N ILE A 145 -5.47 7.30 22.27
CA ILE A 145 -6.55 7.17 23.25
C ILE A 145 -7.63 6.26 22.68
N ALA A 146 -8.05 5.28 23.45
CA ALA A 146 -9.22 4.47 23.11
C ALA A 146 -10.11 4.25 24.34
N GLY A 147 -11.35 4.69 24.20
CA GLY A 147 -12.38 4.55 25.21
C GLY A 147 -13.40 3.46 24.86
N GLN A 148 -13.87 2.74 25.88
CA GLN A 148 -14.96 1.78 25.73
C GLN A 148 -16.21 2.52 25.25
N PHE A 149 -16.79 2.08 24.10
CA PHE A 149 -17.92 2.72 23.41
C PHE A 149 -17.75 4.23 23.13
N ALA A 150 -16.51 4.68 22.90
CA ALA A 150 -16.24 6.08 22.53
C ALA A 150 -16.96 6.52 21.23
N THR A 151 -17.31 5.57 20.36
CA THR A 151 -18.14 5.85 19.17
C THR A 151 -19.61 6.16 19.50
N ARG A 152 -20.05 5.84 20.72
CA ARG A 152 -21.40 6.18 21.23
C ARG A 152 -21.36 7.47 22.06
N ASN A 153 -20.29 7.69 22.80
CA ASN A 153 -20.06 8.91 23.57
C ASN A 153 -18.54 9.18 23.69
N PRO A 154 -18.01 10.16 22.96
CA PRO A 154 -16.58 10.45 22.93
C PRO A 154 -16.08 11.32 24.09
N SER A 155 -16.92 11.70 25.04
CA SER A 155 -16.60 12.68 26.09
C SER A 155 -15.35 12.32 26.91
N HIS A 156 -15.14 11.03 27.22
CA HIS A 156 -13.97 10.58 27.96
C HIS A 156 -12.69 10.67 27.15
N GLU A 157 -12.70 10.28 25.86
CA GLU A 157 -11.51 10.44 25.00
C GLU A 157 -11.16 11.93 24.81
N LYS A 158 -12.16 12.80 24.65
CA LYS A 158 -11.97 14.25 24.55
C LYS A 158 -11.33 14.84 25.81
N ALA A 159 -11.85 14.50 26.99
CA ALA A 159 -11.31 14.97 28.26
C ALA A 159 -9.86 14.51 28.48
N VAL A 160 -9.56 13.25 28.15
CA VAL A 160 -8.19 12.70 28.22
C VAL A 160 -7.26 13.40 27.23
N ARG A 161 -7.70 13.62 25.98
CA ARG A 161 -6.95 14.33 24.95
C ARG A 161 -6.55 15.74 25.40
N ASP A 162 -7.52 16.48 25.92
CA ASP A 162 -7.31 17.88 26.33
C ASP A 162 -6.26 17.95 27.45
N ILE A 163 -6.33 17.06 28.44
CA ILE A 163 -5.32 16.97 29.51
C ILE A 163 -3.93 16.62 28.96
N ILE A 164 -3.83 15.65 28.05
CA ILE A 164 -2.53 15.27 27.48
C ILE A 164 -1.93 16.42 26.71
N ARG A 165 -2.71 17.10 25.88
CA ARG A 165 -2.25 18.27 25.10
C ARG A 165 -1.75 19.40 26.00
N GLU A 166 -2.49 19.71 27.08
CA GLU A 166 -2.10 20.73 28.05
C GLU A 166 -0.83 20.35 28.82
N THR A 167 -0.67 19.06 29.15
CA THR A 167 0.43 18.60 30.02
C THR A 167 1.72 18.35 29.25
N THR A 168 1.64 17.81 28.04
CA THR A 168 2.81 17.27 27.30
C THR A 168 3.13 18.04 26.02
N GLY A 169 2.16 18.67 25.37
CA GLY A 169 2.29 19.25 24.04
C GLY A 169 2.51 18.24 22.91
N VAL A 170 2.49 16.93 23.21
CA VAL A 170 2.73 15.84 22.25
C VAL A 170 1.44 15.56 21.47
N PRO A 171 1.52 15.19 20.15
CA PRO A 171 0.36 14.82 19.35
C PRO A 171 -0.47 13.69 19.97
N VAL A 172 -1.79 13.79 19.80
CA VAL A 172 -2.75 12.84 20.34
C VAL A 172 -3.70 12.34 19.26
N SER A 173 -3.89 11.04 19.19
CA SER A 173 -4.79 10.35 18.28
C SER A 173 -5.93 9.71 19.06
N CYS A 174 -7.18 10.17 18.84
CA CYS A 174 -8.38 9.60 19.45
C CYS A 174 -9.02 8.54 18.57
N SER A 175 -9.42 7.42 19.16
CA SER A 175 -9.96 6.28 18.41
C SER A 175 -11.30 6.58 17.73
N TYR A 176 -12.16 7.41 18.34
CA TYR A 176 -13.47 7.79 17.79
C TYR A 176 -13.36 8.65 16.51
N GLU A 177 -12.23 9.35 16.31
CA GLU A 177 -11.98 10.21 15.14
C GLU A 177 -11.56 9.40 13.91
N LEU A 178 -11.08 8.17 14.11
CA LEU A 178 -10.56 7.29 13.04
C LEU A 178 -11.60 6.29 12.55
N SER A 179 -12.58 5.93 13.36
CA SER A 179 -13.63 4.99 12.96
C SER A 179 -14.86 5.08 13.84
N ALA A 180 -16.03 5.10 13.21
CA ALA A 180 -17.32 5.00 13.88
C ALA A 180 -17.75 3.54 14.16
N LYS A 181 -16.99 2.54 13.72
CA LYS A 181 -17.29 1.11 13.92
C LYS A 181 -17.02 0.70 15.37
N LEU A 182 -17.83 -0.24 15.87
CA LEU A 182 -17.59 -0.89 17.16
C LEU A 182 -16.31 -1.77 17.07
N GLY A 183 -15.77 -2.16 18.23
CA GLY A 183 -14.54 -2.97 18.30
C GLY A 183 -13.40 -2.22 18.97
N GLY A 184 -13.50 -2.03 20.30
CA GLY A 184 -12.56 -1.24 21.10
C GLY A 184 -11.08 -1.57 20.88
N PRO A 185 -10.63 -2.84 20.99
CA PRO A 185 -9.23 -3.19 20.75
C PRO A 185 -8.75 -2.87 19.33
N LYS A 186 -9.57 -3.10 18.30
CA LYS A 186 -9.23 -2.77 16.91
C LYS A 186 -9.16 -1.26 16.67
N ARG A 187 -10.03 -0.46 17.30
CA ARG A 187 -9.92 1.01 17.27
C ARG A 187 -8.66 1.49 18.00
N ALA A 188 -8.36 0.92 19.17
CA ALA A 188 -7.13 1.23 19.91
C ALA A 188 -5.88 0.94 19.06
N MET A 189 -5.82 -0.22 18.42
CA MET A 189 -4.75 -0.58 17.50
C MET A 189 -4.62 0.43 16.35
N THR A 190 -5.73 0.83 15.74
CA THR A 190 -5.72 1.84 14.66
C THR A 190 -5.22 3.19 15.17
N ALA A 191 -5.62 3.63 16.38
CA ALA A 191 -5.14 4.86 16.99
C ALA A 191 -3.64 4.83 17.34
N VAL A 192 -3.14 3.69 17.82
CA VAL A 192 -1.70 3.45 18.06
C VAL A 192 -0.91 3.58 16.77
N LEU A 193 -1.36 2.93 15.68
CA LEU A 193 -0.70 3.02 14.38
C LEU A 193 -0.75 4.44 13.82
N ASN A 194 -1.86 5.17 13.98
CA ASN A 194 -1.97 6.57 13.59
C ASN A 194 -0.96 7.44 14.33
N ALA A 195 -0.95 7.37 15.67
CA ALA A 195 -0.03 8.17 16.50
C ALA A 195 1.44 7.91 16.16
N ARG A 196 1.78 6.66 15.80
CA ARG A 196 3.13 6.25 15.42
C ARG A 196 3.61 6.89 14.12
N LEU A 197 2.70 7.22 13.20
CA LEU A 197 2.99 7.78 11.88
C LEU A 197 3.04 9.31 11.86
N ILE A 198 2.46 10.02 12.84
CA ILE A 198 2.28 11.49 12.82
C ILE A 198 3.59 12.21 12.50
N GLY A 199 4.66 11.94 13.24
CA GLY A 199 5.93 12.65 13.05
C GLY A 199 6.58 12.40 11.69
N MET A 200 6.42 11.21 11.13
CA MET A 200 7.01 10.85 9.83
C MET A 200 6.28 11.55 8.68
N ILE A 201 4.97 11.55 8.70
CA ILE A 201 4.13 12.18 7.66
C ILE A 201 4.22 13.70 7.76
N ASP A 202 4.20 14.25 8.96
CA ASP A 202 4.41 15.70 9.18
C ASP A 202 5.76 16.17 8.61
N HIS A 203 6.84 15.41 8.86
CA HIS A 203 8.16 15.73 8.31
C HIS A 203 8.18 15.68 6.77
N LEU A 204 7.59 14.66 6.14
CA LEU A 204 7.53 14.55 4.68
C LEU A 204 6.74 15.72 4.07
N ILE A 205 5.55 15.98 4.61
CA ILE A 205 4.68 17.06 4.15
C ILE A 205 5.37 18.40 4.31
N GLY A 206 5.92 18.69 5.50
CA GLY A 206 6.58 19.96 5.78
C GLY A 206 7.82 20.20 4.91
N ALA A 207 8.65 19.17 4.70
CA ALA A 207 9.80 19.27 3.82
C ALA A 207 9.41 19.46 2.35
N THR A 208 8.31 18.83 1.90
CA THR A 208 7.79 19.00 0.54
C THR A 208 7.23 20.40 0.34
N GLU A 209 6.41 20.91 1.28
CA GLU A 209 5.86 22.27 1.23
C GLU A 209 6.95 23.34 1.24
N ALA A 210 7.96 23.18 2.10
CA ALA A 210 9.10 24.11 2.15
C ALA A 210 9.83 24.18 0.81
N TYR A 211 10.14 23.02 0.22
CA TYR A 211 10.77 22.97 -1.10
C TYR A 211 9.90 23.62 -2.20
N LEU A 212 8.60 23.29 -2.24
CA LEU A 212 7.68 23.90 -3.23
C LEU A 212 7.59 25.42 -3.09
N CYS A 213 7.53 25.91 -1.86
CA CYS A 213 7.54 27.34 -1.56
C CYS A 213 8.84 28.01 -2.03
N ASP A 214 10.01 27.38 -1.79
CA ASP A 214 11.33 27.90 -2.20
C ASP A 214 11.45 28.07 -3.72
N ILE A 215 10.83 27.20 -4.51
CA ILE A 215 10.78 27.30 -5.98
C ILE A 215 9.61 28.15 -6.51
N GLY A 216 8.81 28.75 -5.61
CA GLY A 216 7.72 29.68 -5.95
C GLY A 216 6.37 29.01 -6.23
N ILE A 217 6.16 27.75 -5.86
CA ILE A 217 4.86 27.06 -5.87
C ILE A 217 4.20 27.29 -4.51
N THR A 218 3.14 28.11 -4.50
CA THR A 218 2.40 28.48 -3.27
C THR A 218 0.98 27.91 -3.26
N SER A 219 0.67 26.99 -4.17
CA SER A 219 -0.61 26.34 -4.24
C SER A 219 -0.85 25.41 -3.05
N GLN A 220 -2.12 25.20 -2.69
CA GLN A 220 -2.49 24.26 -1.64
C GLN A 220 -2.02 22.86 -1.99
N MET A 221 -1.40 22.19 -1.00
CA MET A 221 -1.00 20.79 -1.15
C MET A 221 -2.10 19.87 -0.65
N MET A 222 -2.44 18.91 -1.49
CA MET A 222 -3.35 17.81 -1.20
C MET A 222 -2.56 16.53 -0.99
N VAL A 223 -3.13 15.56 -0.27
CA VAL A 223 -2.53 14.24 -0.05
C VAL A 223 -3.53 13.17 -0.43
N VAL A 224 -3.07 12.13 -1.11
CA VAL A 224 -3.92 11.00 -1.49
C VAL A 224 -4.19 10.11 -0.29
N ARG A 225 -5.45 9.75 -0.09
CA ARG A 225 -5.92 8.79 0.90
C ARG A 225 -5.93 7.37 0.33
N GLY A 226 -5.97 6.37 1.20
CA GLY A 226 -5.93 4.94 0.83
C GLY A 226 -7.12 4.46 -0.01
N ASP A 227 -8.18 5.24 -0.14
CA ASP A 227 -9.32 4.98 -1.03
C ASP A 227 -9.23 5.73 -2.38
N GLY A 228 -8.13 6.46 -2.61
CA GLY A 228 -7.91 7.27 -3.81
C GLY A 228 -8.51 8.67 -3.77
N ALA A 229 -9.17 9.06 -2.68
CA ALA A 229 -9.65 10.43 -2.48
C ALA A 229 -8.51 11.37 -2.07
N LEU A 230 -8.74 12.67 -2.26
CA LEU A 230 -7.83 13.73 -1.82
C LEU A 230 -8.29 14.31 -0.47
N ILE A 231 -7.33 14.56 0.40
CA ILE A 231 -7.50 15.29 1.66
C ILE A 231 -6.47 16.42 1.74
N SER A 232 -6.72 17.43 2.56
CA SER A 232 -5.72 18.48 2.79
C SER A 232 -4.47 17.93 3.50
N ALA A 233 -3.34 18.61 3.30
CA ALA A 233 -2.10 18.28 4.01
C ALA A 233 -2.29 18.29 5.54
N ASP A 234 -3.09 19.21 6.08
CA ASP A 234 -3.36 19.30 7.53
C ASP A 234 -4.11 18.08 8.04
N GLN A 235 -5.13 17.61 7.30
CA GLN A 235 -5.84 16.37 7.65
C GLN A 235 -4.93 15.15 7.59
N ALA A 236 -4.02 15.08 6.60
CA ALA A 236 -3.05 14.01 6.52
C ALA A 236 -2.03 14.01 7.68
N ARG A 237 -1.69 15.19 8.22
CA ARG A 237 -0.87 15.32 9.44
C ARG A 237 -1.59 14.80 10.68
N GLU A 238 -2.90 15.07 10.81
CA GLU A 238 -3.68 14.60 11.95
C GLU A 238 -4.01 13.10 11.87
N LYS A 239 -4.32 12.62 10.66
CA LYS A 239 -4.75 11.24 10.40
C LYS A 239 -3.87 10.53 9.37
N PRO A 240 -2.56 10.42 9.61
CA PRO A 240 -1.64 9.81 8.64
C PRO A 240 -1.97 8.34 8.31
N ILE A 241 -2.66 7.63 9.18
CA ILE A 241 -3.12 6.25 8.92
C ILE A 241 -4.06 6.17 7.71
N GLU A 242 -4.77 7.25 7.38
CA GLU A 242 -5.64 7.31 6.20
C GLU A 242 -4.84 7.33 4.87
N THR A 243 -3.54 7.62 4.91
CA THR A 243 -2.67 7.62 3.72
C THR A 243 -2.08 6.25 3.39
N ILE A 244 -2.36 5.20 4.19
CA ILE A 244 -1.91 3.84 3.85
C ILE A 244 -2.54 3.39 2.54
N LEU A 245 -1.75 2.68 1.71
CA LEU A 245 -2.15 2.24 0.36
C LEU A 245 -2.51 3.38 -0.61
N SER A 246 -2.10 4.64 -0.33
CA SER A 246 -2.40 5.78 -1.21
C SER A 246 -1.78 5.66 -2.60
N GLY A 247 -0.54 5.13 -2.73
CA GLY A 247 0.10 4.91 -4.02
C GLY A 247 -0.70 3.96 -4.93
N PRO A 248 -1.02 2.75 -4.49
CA PRO A 248 -1.89 1.83 -5.22
C PRO A 248 -3.27 2.40 -5.54
N ALA A 249 -3.90 3.09 -4.59
CA ALA A 249 -5.19 3.73 -4.82
C ALA A 249 -5.10 4.80 -5.92
N ALA A 250 -4.05 5.64 -5.89
CA ALA A 250 -3.76 6.60 -6.95
C ALA A 250 -3.52 5.91 -8.30
N SER A 251 -2.79 4.77 -8.34
CA SER A 251 -2.60 4.01 -9.59
C SER A 251 -3.93 3.61 -10.23
N ILE A 252 -4.92 3.17 -9.44
CA ILE A 252 -6.23 2.77 -9.95
C ILE A 252 -7.04 3.97 -10.44
N VAL A 253 -7.02 5.09 -9.70
CA VAL A 253 -7.66 6.34 -10.12
C VAL A 253 -7.03 6.84 -11.43
N GLY A 254 -5.69 6.84 -11.52
CA GLY A 254 -4.96 7.20 -12.73
C GLY A 254 -5.26 6.28 -13.91
N ALA A 255 -5.39 4.97 -13.67
CA ALA A 255 -5.78 3.99 -14.68
C ALA A 255 -7.17 4.28 -15.25
N SER A 256 -8.15 4.55 -14.40
CA SER A 256 -9.50 4.93 -14.82
C SER A 256 -9.49 6.20 -15.68
N TRP A 257 -8.77 7.22 -15.25
CA TRP A 257 -8.66 8.49 -15.98
C TRP A 257 -7.96 8.32 -17.34
N LEU A 258 -6.85 7.56 -17.39
CA LEU A 258 -6.08 7.32 -18.62
C LEU A 258 -6.84 6.52 -19.67
N THR A 259 -7.74 5.63 -19.25
CA THR A 259 -8.43 4.69 -20.15
C THR A 259 -9.90 5.02 -20.36
N ASN A 260 -10.47 5.86 -19.49
CA ASN A 260 -11.90 6.12 -19.41
C ASN A 260 -12.76 4.85 -19.19
N GLU A 261 -12.13 3.76 -18.72
CA GLU A 261 -12.86 2.55 -18.34
C GLU A 261 -13.49 2.74 -16.96
N LYS A 262 -14.73 2.27 -16.81
CA LYS A 262 -15.46 2.32 -15.54
C LYS A 262 -15.37 1.01 -14.75
N ASN A 263 -15.25 -0.11 -15.45
CA ASN A 263 -15.18 -1.44 -14.86
C ASN A 263 -14.01 -2.19 -15.47
N ALA A 264 -13.02 -2.56 -14.67
CA ALA A 264 -11.82 -3.23 -15.11
C ALA A 264 -11.12 -3.95 -13.95
N LEU A 265 -10.23 -4.89 -14.27
CA LEU A 265 -9.17 -5.33 -13.37
C LEU A 265 -7.93 -4.46 -13.64
N VAL A 266 -7.47 -3.74 -12.66
CA VAL A 266 -6.23 -2.97 -12.74
C VAL A 266 -5.10 -3.81 -12.16
N SER A 267 -4.07 -4.04 -12.93
CA SER A 267 -2.89 -4.79 -12.50
C SER A 267 -1.64 -3.94 -12.71
N ASP A 268 -1.04 -3.51 -11.61
CA ASP A 268 0.17 -2.70 -11.58
C ASP A 268 1.37 -3.58 -11.26
N ILE A 269 2.25 -3.74 -12.24
CA ILE A 269 3.46 -4.54 -12.08
C ILE A 269 4.69 -3.68 -11.90
N GLY A 270 5.25 -3.76 -10.70
CA GLY A 270 6.54 -3.18 -10.38
C GLY A 270 7.72 -4.15 -10.58
N GLY A 271 8.89 -3.74 -10.12
CA GLY A 271 10.04 -4.65 -10.03
C GLY A 271 9.84 -5.73 -8.97
N THR A 272 9.14 -5.41 -7.87
CA THR A 272 9.04 -6.24 -6.66
C THR A 272 7.71 -7.00 -6.59
N THR A 273 6.62 -6.31 -6.82
CA THR A 273 5.25 -6.79 -6.59
C THR A 273 4.37 -6.55 -7.81
N THR A 274 3.31 -7.33 -7.88
CA THR A 274 2.15 -7.07 -8.73
C THR A 274 0.96 -6.81 -7.84
N ASP A 275 0.38 -5.63 -7.97
CA ASP A 275 -0.81 -5.20 -7.25
C ASP A 275 -2.02 -5.32 -8.17
N VAL A 276 -3.04 -6.07 -7.73
CA VAL A 276 -4.26 -6.29 -8.52
C VAL A 276 -5.47 -5.81 -7.73
N ALA A 277 -6.29 -4.97 -8.36
CA ALA A 277 -7.50 -4.44 -7.77
C ALA A 277 -8.64 -4.33 -8.79
N VAL A 278 -9.86 -4.21 -8.29
CA VAL A 278 -11.06 -4.00 -9.11
C VAL A 278 -11.40 -2.52 -9.17
N LEU A 279 -11.56 -2.03 -10.39
CA LEU A 279 -12.19 -0.75 -10.69
C LEU A 279 -13.68 -1.00 -10.92
N ALA A 280 -14.54 -0.36 -10.14
CA ALA A 280 -15.98 -0.46 -10.25
C ALA A 280 -16.59 0.94 -10.39
N GLU A 281 -17.39 1.17 -11.42
CA GLU A 281 -18.04 2.45 -11.72
C GLU A 281 -17.08 3.67 -11.71
N GLY A 282 -15.85 3.45 -12.18
CA GLY A 282 -14.82 4.49 -12.27
C GLY A 282 -14.11 4.79 -10.95
N LYS A 283 -14.35 4.01 -9.88
CA LYS A 283 -13.74 4.18 -8.56
C LYS A 283 -13.04 2.90 -8.11
N PRO A 284 -11.96 2.99 -7.32
CA PRO A 284 -11.38 1.84 -6.66
C PRO A 284 -12.41 1.16 -5.74
N LYS A 285 -12.52 -0.16 -5.80
CA LYS A 285 -13.32 -0.92 -4.83
C LYS A 285 -12.66 -0.82 -3.45
N ILE A 286 -13.45 -0.56 -2.41
CA ILE A 286 -12.95 -0.38 -1.04
C ILE A 286 -13.12 -1.68 -0.26
N ASP A 287 -12.12 -2.02 0.59
CA ASP A 287 -12.22 -3.15 1.52
C ASP A 287 -13.13 -2.77 2.71
N PRO A 288 -14.31 -3.40 2.87
CA PRO A 288 -15.25 -3.06 3.94
C PRO A 288 -14.70 -3.40 5.33
N GLU A 289 -13.76 -4.36 5.41
CA GLU A 289 -13.13 -4.78 6.67
C GLU A 289 -12.04 -3.83 7.15
N GLY A 290 -11.61 -2.89 6.30
CA GLY A 290 -10.52 -1.95 6.53
C GLY A 290 -9.17 -2.45 6.02
N ALA A 291 -8.24 -1.53 5.85
CA ALA A 291 -6.93 -1.79 5.26
C ALA A 291 -6.09 -2.81 6.05
N MET A 292 -5.49 -3.75 5.33
CA MET A 292 -4.50 -4.68 5.87
C MET A 292 -3.09 -4.14 5.63
N VAL A 293 -2.30 -3.95 6.69
CA VAL A 293 -0.92 -3.46 6.59
C VAL A 293 -0.04 -4.10 7.66
N GLY A 294 1.12 -4.62 7.27
CA GLY A 294 2.06 -5.27 8.20
C GLY A 294 1.44 -6.44 9.00
N GLY A 295 0.48 -7.15 8.43
CA GLY A 295 -0.25 -8.23 9.11
C GLY A 295 -1.37 -7.75 10.04
N LEU A 296 -1.57 -6.43 10.20
CA LEU A 296 -2.59 -5.83 11.06
C LEU A 296 -3.74 -5.29 10.19
N ARG A 297 -4.98 -5.62 10.56
CA ARG A 297 -6.18 -5.11 9.88
C ARG A 297 -6.73 -3.90 10.62
N THR A 298 -6.52 -2.73 10.04
CA THR A 298 -6.96 -1.44 10.59
C THR A 298 -8.47 -1.22 10.44
N MET A 299 -8.98 -0.11 10.95
CA MET A 299 -10.37 0.32 10.74
C MET A 299 -10.52 1.43 9.70
N VAL A 300 -9.44 1.87 9.08
CA VAL A 300 -9.51 2.89 8.03
C VAL A 300 -9.82 2.25 6.69
N GLU A 301 -10.61 2.95 5.89
CA GLU A 301 -10.96 2.53 4.55
C GLU A 301 -9.77 2.67 3.61
N ALA A 302 -9.55 1.64 2.80
CA ALA A 302 -8.57 1.70 1.71
C ALA A 302 -9.03 0.79 0.57
N VAL A 303 -8.37 0.92 -0.55
CA VAL A 303 -8.62 0.10 -1.72
C VAL A 303 -8.53 -1.40 -1.39
N ALA A 304 -9.51 -2.15 -1.85
CA ALA A 304 -9.47 -3.61 -1.85
C ALA A 304 -8.48 -4.07 -2.90
N MET A 305 -7.25 -4.33 -2.47
CA MET A 305 -6.14 -4.69 -3.33
C MET A 305 -5.46 -5.96 -2.83
N ARG A 306 -4.99 -6.77 -3.76
CA ARG A 306 -4.17 -7.95 -3.47
C ARG A 306 -2.77 -7.72 -4.02
N THR A 307 -1.78 -7.83 -3.14
CA THR A 307 -0.37 -7.69 -3.47
C THR A 307 0.30 -9.07 -3.53
N PHE A 308 0.98 -9.32 -4.63
CA PHE A 308 1.70 -10.58 -4.86
C PHE A 308 3.19 -10.31 -5.04
N GLY A 309 4.04 -11.14 -4.44
CA GLY A 309 5.51 -11.08 -4.59
C GLY A 309 5.95 -11.57 -5.98
N LEU A 310 5.46 -10.93 -7.03
CA LEU A 310 5.75 -11.21 -8.43
C LEU A 310 6.01 -9.88 -9.15
N GLY A 311 7.16 -9.76 -9.79
CA GLY A 311 7.53 -8.56 -10.53
C GLY A 311 8.67 -8.81 -11.51
N GLY A 312 9.08 -7.76 -12.22
CA GLY A 312 10.18 -7.83 -13.17
C GLY A 312 11.52 -8.27 -12.57
N ASP A 313 11.73 -7.97 -11.27
CA ASP A 313 12.94 -8.30 -10.51
C ASP A 313 12.77 -9.54 -9.61
N SER A 314 11.74 -10.35 -9.87
CA SER A 314 11.56 -11.64 -9.17
C SER A 314 12.69 -12.60 -9.51
N GLN A 315 13.28 -13.22 -8.50
CA GLN A 315 14.33 -14.22 -8.72
C GLN A 315 13.78 -15.41 -9.52
N VAL A 316 14.50 -15.83 -10.54
CA VAL A 316 14.21 -17.04 -11.31
C VAL A 316 14.74 -18.26 -10.58
N HIS A 317 13.89 -19.23 -10.31
CA HIS A 317 14.21 -20.50 -9.68
C HIS A 317 13.93 -21.67 -10.61
N LEU A 318 14.77 -22.71 -10.53
CA LEU A 318 14.51 -24.00 -11.13
C LEU A 318 13.88 -24.92 -10.09
N LYS A 319 12.65 -25.38 -10.33
CA LYS A 319 12.01 -26.41 -9.53
C LYS A 319 12.62 -27.77 -9.86
N ARG A 320 13.32 -28.33 -8.92
CA ARG A 320 14.03 -29.62 -9.10
C ARG A 320 13.13 -30.84 -8.85
N ASP A 321 11.95 -30.62 -8.28
CA ASP A 321 10.96 -31.67 -7.99
C ASP A 321 10.18 -31.95 -9.27
N GLY A 322 10.56 -32.95 -10.02
CA GLY A 322 9.93 -33.31 -11.28
C GLY A 322 10.91 -33.46 -12.45
N LEU A 323 10.48 -34.11 -13.52
CA LEU A 323 11.34 -34.48 -14.63
C LEU A 323 11.65 -33.31 -15.59
N ILE A 324 10.74 -32.34 -15.70
CA ILE A 324 10.73 -31.36 -16.81
C ILE A 324 11.48 -30.04 -16.50
N GLY A 325 11.84 -29.78 -15.25
CA GLY A 325 12.54 -28.54 -14.88
C GLY A 325 11.66 -27.30 -15.04
N GLU A 326 10.57 -27.22 -14.27
CA GLU A 326 9.70 -26.03 -14.23
C GLU A 326 10.44 -24.82 -13.65
N LEU A 327 10.16 -23.64 -14.21
CA LEU A 327 10.62 -22.37 -13.66
C LEU A 327 9.60 -21.82 -12.66
N ILE A 328 10.06 -21.15 -11.61
CA ILE A 328 9.26 -20.42 -10.65
C ILE A 328 9.87 -19.03 -10.48
N LEU A 329 9.03 -17.99 -10.45
CA LEU A 329 9.44 -16.62 -10.24
C LEU A 329 9.04 -16.14 -8.83
N GLY A 330 10.00 -15.51 -8.14
CA GLY A 330 9.80 -14.95 -6.81
C GLY A 330 9.65 -15.99 -5.68
N PRO A 331 9.08 -15.63 -4.53
CA PRO A 331 8.61 -14.29 -4.17
C PRO A 331 9.73 -13.29 -3.83
N ARG A 332 10.99 -13.73 -3.76
CA ARG A 332 12.12 -12.86 -3.42
C ARG A 332 12.43 -11.91 -4.58
N ARG A 333 12.50 -10.60 -4.26
CA ARG A 333 13.11 -9.61 -5.12
C ARG A 333 14.62 -9.74 -5.09
N VAL A 334 15.26 -9.62 -6.25
CA VAL A 334 16.72 -9.55 -6.39
C VAL A 334 17.09 -8.40 -7.33
N MET A 335 18.34 -7.98 -7.31
CA MET A 335 18.85 -7.02 -8.28
C MET A 335 19.08 -7.76 -9.61
N PRO A 336 18.54 -7.31 -10.74
CA PRO A 336 18.85 -7.89 -12.05
C PRO A 336 20.38 -7.89 -12.32
N VAL A 337 20.88 -8.94 -12.93
CA VAL A 337 22.33 -9.05 -13.29
C VAL A 337 22.70 -7.97 -14.29
N SER A 338 21.82 -7.66 -15.23
CA SER A 338 22.00 -6.58 -16.21
C SER A 338 22.12 -5.21 -15.55
N LEU A 339 21.34 -4.93 -14.51
CA LEU A 339 21.42 -3.69 -13.73
C LEU A 339 22.74 -3.62 -12.96
N LEU A 340 23.10 -4.70 -12.26
CA LEU A 340 24.38 -4.74 -11.54
C LEU A 340 25.57 -4.53 -12.46
N ALA A 341 25.52 -5.07 -13.68
CA ALA A 341 26.57 -4.91 -14.69
C ALA A 341 26.65 -3.49 -15.24
N ALA A 342 25.54 -2.74 -15.27
CA ALA A 342 25.57 -1.34 -15.70
C ALA A 342 26.42 -0.47 -14.74
N ASP A 343 26.35 -0.74 -13.43
CA ASP A 343 27.11 -0.01 -12.41
C ASP A 343 28.51 -0.60 -12.15
N HIS A 344 28.65 -1.93 -12.27
CA HIS A 344 29.86 -2.69 -11.89
C HIS A 344 30.33 -3.62 -13.00
N LYS A 345 30.46 -3.09 -14.23
CA LYS A 345 30.68 -3.85 -15.46
C LYS A 345 31.81 -4.87 -15.36
N LYS A 346 33.00 -4.44 -14.90
CA LYS A 346 34.18 -5.30 -14.88
C LYS A 346 33.99 -6.51 -13.94
N ILE A 347 33.56 -6.27 -12.70
CA ILE A 347 33.39 -7.33 -11.68
C ILE A 347 32.39 -8.38 -12.17
N VAL A 348 31.26 -7.91 -12.71
CA VAL A 348 30.18 -8.81 -13.14
C VAL A 348 30.60 -9.62 -14.36
N HIS A 349 31.19 -8.99 -15.38
CA HIS A 349 31.61 -9.72 -16.58
C HIS A 349 32.73 -10.68 -16.30
N ASP A 350 33.75 -10.32 -15.52
CA ASP A 350 34.87 -11.22 -15.17
C ASP A 350 34.35 -12.47 -14.45
N ALA A 351 33.42 -12.32 -13.51
CA ALA A 351 32.82 -13.43 -12.79
C ALA A 351 31.94 -14.33 -13.69
N LEU A 352 31.13 -13.72 -14.56
CA LEU A 352 30.28 -14.45 -15.50
C LEU A 352 31.13 -15.22 -16.51
N ASP A 353 32.20 -14.62 -17.06
CA ASP A 353 33.11 -15.26 -17.99
C ASP A 353 33.88 -16.41 -17.32
N SER A 354 34.34 -16.24 -16.08
CA SER A 354 34.93 -17.30 -15.27
C SER A 354 33.98 -18.49 -15.09
N ALA A 355 32.71 -18.21 -14.77
CA ALA A 355 31.66 -19.23 -14.59
C ALA A 355 31.37 -19.96 -15.94
N LEU A 356 31.35 -19.25 -17.06
CA LEU A 356 31.14 -19.82 -18.40
C LEU A 356 32.32 -20.71 -18.82
N ASN A 357 33.54 -20.36 -18.48
CA ASN A 357 34.73 -21.13 -18.77
C ASN A 357 34.95 -22.33 -17.83
N SER A 358 34.26 -22.38 -16.72
CA SER A 358 34.33 -23.49 -15.78
C SER A 358 33.51 -24.69 -16.24
N ASN A 359 34.07 -25.87 -16.15
CA ASN A 359 33.38 -27.15 -16.39
C ASN A 359 32.53 -27.58 -15.18
N LYS A 360 32.71 -26.96 -13.98
CA LYS A 360 31.95 -27.28 -12.79
C LYS A 360 30.74 -26.37 -12.72
N ILE A 361 29.57 -27.00 -12.58
CA ILE A 361 28.31 -26.27 -12.32
C ILE A 361 28.31 -25.93 -10.81
N ASN A 362 28.38 -24.63 -10.50
CA ASN A 362 28.18 -24.11 -9.15
C ASN A 362 26.76 -23.58 -9.05
N GLU A 363 26.03 -23.96 -8.00
CA GLU A 363 24.64 -23.51 -7.80
C GLU A 363 24.51 -21.99 -7.57
N PHE A 364 25.60 -21.33 -7.18
CA PHE A 364 25.68 -19.88 -7.00
C PHE A 364 26.31 -19.14 -8.20
N ALA A 365 26.62 -19.83 -9.29
CA ALA A 365 27.19 -19.21 -10.46
C ALA A 365 26.21 -18.19 -11.09
N GLY A 366 26.72 -17.02 -11.44
CA GLY A 366 25.90 -15.92 -11.97
C GLY A 366 25.08 -15.18 -10.92
N GLN A 367 25.32 -15.42 -9.62
CA GLN A 367 24.71 -14.72 -8.49
C GLN A 367 25.74 -13.88 -7.75
N PHE A 368 25.31 -12.72 -7.23
CA PHE A 368 26.19 -11.77 -6.56
C PHE A 368 25.55 -11.30 -5.24
N LEU A 369 26.39 -10.86 -4.31
CA LEU A 369 26.00 -10.14 -3.12
C LEU A 369 26.49 -8.70 -3.22
N VAL A 370 25.62 -7.73 -2.94
CA VAL A 370 25.85 -6.30 -3.13
C VAL A 370 25.69 -5.60 -1.79
N PRO A 371 26.65 -4.83 -1.27
CA PRO A 371 26.48 -4.04 -0.07
C PRO A 371 25.50 -2.89 -0.33
N ILE A 372 24.56 -2.66 0.60
CA ILE A 372 23.55 -1.60 0.51
C ILE A 372 23.76 -0.55 1.62
N SER A 373 24.27 -0.99 2.77
CA SER A 373 24.44 -0.13 3.94
C SER A 373 25.76 -0.42 4.62
N ASP A 374 26.46 0.65 5.02
CA ASP A 374 27.70 0.57 5.80
C ASP A 374 27.42 0.34 7.30
N ASN A 375 26.16 0.36 7.70
CA ASN A 375 25.78 0.26 9.11
C ASN A 375 25.82 -1.20 9.58
N ALA A 376 26.98 -1.60 10.12
CA ALA A 376 27.22 -2.89 10.73
C ALA A 376 26.90 -2.94 12.24
N SER A 377 26.20 -1.91 12.79
CA SER A 377 25.81 -1.90 14.19
C SER A 377 24.88 -3.08 14.51
N GLU A 378 25.13 -3.73 15.66
CA GLU A 378 24.35 -4.86 16.15
C GLU A 378 24.45 -6.17 15.33
N LEU A 379 25.49 -6.35 14.53
CA LEU A 379 25.77 -7.64 13.89
C LEU A 379 26.41 -8.63 14.87
N SER A 380 26.04 -9.90 14.75
CA SER A 380 26.76 -10.96 15.44
C SER A 380 28.19 -11.10 14.90
N ASN A 381 29.13 -11.60 15.69
CA ASN A 381 30.52 -11.83 15.24
C ASN A 381 30.61 -12.64 13.94
N LYS A 382 29.70 -13.59 13.73
CA LYS A 382 29.64 -14.42 12.51
C LYS A 382 29.18 -13.61 11.31
N ASP A 383 28.19 -12.74 11.50
CA ASP A 383 27.65 -11.89 10.45
C ASP A 383 28.65 -10.81 10.03
N VAL A 384 29.41 -10.26 10.99
CA VAL A 384 30.51 -9.32 10.71
C VAL A 384 31.59 -9.95 9.84
N ILE A 385 31.97 -11.22 10.08
CA ILE A 385 32.97 -11.92 9.25
C ILE A 385 32.50 -12.00 7.79
N VAL A 386 31.25 -12.36 7.58
CA VAL A 386 30.68 -12.46 6.21
C VAL A 386 30.52 -11.07 5.60
N PHE A 387 30.03 -10.09 6.36
CA PHE A 387 29.85 -8.71 5.90
C PHE A 387 31.18 -8.08 5.47
N ASN A 388 32.25 -8.30 6.21
CA ASN A 388 33.59 -7.78 5.87
C ASN A 388 34.15 -8.31 4.53
N ARG A 389 33.62 -9.40 4.00
CA ARG A 389 33.97 -9.86 2.63
C ARG A 389 33.19 -9.12 1.54
N ILE A 390 32.04 -8.51 1.90
CA ILE A 390 31.07 -7.97 0.93
C ILE A 390 31.11 -6.43 0.95
N LYS A 391 31.49 -5.80 2.06
CA LYS A 391 31.34 -4.36 2.30
C LYS A 391 32.04 -3.43 1.28
N ASP A 392 33.09 -3.91 0.63
CA ASP A 392 33.91 -3.08 -0.27
C ASP A 392 33.38 -3.05 -1.72
N GLY A 393 32.27 -3.75 -2.00
CA GLY A 393 31.62 -3.78 -3.31
C GLY A 393 30.95 -5.11 -3.63
N PRO A 394 30.33 -5.23 -4.81
CA PRO A 394 29.72 -6.47 -5.26
C PRO A 394 30.73 -7.62 -5.35
N ILE A 395 30.34 -8.79 -4.87
CA ILE A 395 31.17 -10.00 -4.91
C ILE A 395 30.34 -11.17 -5.44
N PRO A 396 30.91 -12.08 -6.24
CA PRO A 396 30.25 -13.33 -6.61
C PRO A 396 29.85 -14.12 -5.35
N MET A 397 28.63 -14.64 -5.32
CA MET A 397 28.11 -15.35 -4.14
C MET A 397 28.95 -16.59 -3.81
N SER A 398 29.54 -17.24 -4.82
CA SER A 398 30.46 -18.38 -4.65
C SER A 398 31.76 -18.02 -3.92
N GLU A 399 32.20 -16.77 -3.98
CA GLU A 399 33.42 -16.27 -3.30
C GLU A 399 33.10 -15.80 -1.88
N ALA A 400 31.90 -15.25 -1.66
CA ALA A 400 31.45 -14.84 -0.35
C ALA A 400 31.24 -16.01 0.61
N ILE A 401 30.89 -17.20 0.08
CA ILE A 401 30.61 -18.43 0.83
C ILE A 401 31.89 -19.25 0.98
N SER A 402 32.50 -19.25 2.16
CA SER A 402 33.62 -20.13 2.50
C SER A 402 33.15 -21.47 3.11
N SER A 403 31.96 -21.49 3.71
CA SER A 403 31.35 -22.66 4.30
C SER A 403 29.84 -22.61 4.27
N ARG A 404 29.15 -23.74 4.40
CA ARG A 404 27.67 -23.77 4.46
C ARG A 404 27.09 -22.97 5.64
N VAL A 405 27.88 -22.75 6.70
CA VAL A 405 27.42 -21.91 7.84
C VAL A 405 27.26 -20.47 7.46
N ASP A 406 28.01 -19.97 6.48
CA ASP A 406 27.93 -18.59 5.98
C ASP A 406 26.57 -18.27 5.35
N LEU A 407 25.85 -19.27 4.80
CA LEU A 407 24.51 -19.09 4.23
C LEU A 407 23.52 -18.54 5.27
N GLY A 408 23.60 -18.96 6.52
CA GLY A 408 22.76 -18.43 7.60
C GLY A 408 23.06 -16.96 7.91
N SER A 409 24.34 -16.56 7.86
CA SER A 409 24.74 -15.15 8.02
C SER A 409 24.30 -14.31 6.82
N ILE A 410 24.47 -14.80 5.60
CA ILE A 410 24.00 -14.15 4.39
C ILE A 410 22.47 -13.93 4.44
N SER A 411 21.70 -14.94 4.87
CA SER A 411 20.24 -14.82 5.02
C SER A 411 19.87 -13.69 5.97
N ARG A 412 20.49 -13.62 7.15
CA ARG A 412 20.23 -12.54 8.13
C ARG A 412 20.64 -11.16 7.60
N LEU A 413 21.76 -11.05 6.90
CA LEU A 413 22.20 -9.79 6.30
C LEU A 413 21.23 -9.32 5.20
N LEU A 414 20.69 -10.25 4.40
CA LEU A 414 19.66 -9.98 3.38
C LEU A 414 18.34 -9.55 4.03
N GLU A 415 17.88 -10.26 5.07
CA GLU A 415 16.65 -9.95 5.81
C GLU A 415 16.71 -8.57 6.49
N ARG A 416 17.90 -8.17 6.96
CA ARG A 416 18.14 -6.85 7.55
C ARG A 416 18.37 -5.75 6.51
N GLY A 417 18.39 -6.07 5.21
CA GLY A 417 18.63 -5.10 4.14
C GLY A 417 20.04 -4.48 4.12
N ILE A 418 21.00 -5.13 4.77
CA ILE A 418 22.41 -4.69 4.82
C ILE A 418 23.10 -5.01 3.51
N ILE A 419 22.77 -6.15 2.91
CA ILE A 419 23.21 -6.57 1.59
C ILE A 419 22.00 -6.88 0.70
N MET A 420 22.18 -6.87 -0.60
CA MET A 420 21.19 -7.29 -1.59
C MET A 420 21.73 -8.46 -2.41
N HIS A 421 20.85 -9.37 -2.78
CA HIS A 421 21.16 -10.47 -3.69
C HIS A 421 20.95 -10.01 -5.13
N SER A 422 21.87 -10.30 -6.03
CA SER A 422 21.70 -10.16 -7.48
C SER A 422 21.70 -11.53 -8.14
N ALA A 423 20.70 -11.76 -8.97
CA ALA A 423 20.51 -13.03 -9.67
C ALA A 423 19.64 -12.81 -10.93
N LEU A 424 19.46 -13.87 -11.72
CA LEU A 424 18.66 -13.85 -12.94
C LEU A 424 17.19 -13.51 -12.66
N THR A 425 16.61 -12.60 -13.46
CA THR A 425 15.26 -12.07 -13.33
C THR A 425 14.51 -12.04 -14.67
N PRO A 426 13.18 -11.84 -14.68
CA PRO A 426 12.42 -11.51 -15.89
C PRO A 426 12.90 -10.23 -16.60
N SER A 427 13.38 -9.23 -15.84
CA SER A 427 13.98 -8.02 -16.44
C SER A 427 15.21 -8.35 -17.27
N ASP A 428 16.08 -9.25 -16.82
CA ASP A 428 17.23 -9.73 -17.61
C ASP A 428 16.77 -10.43 -18.90
N ALA A 429 15.76 -11.31 -18.80
CA ALA A 429 15.17 -11.97 -19.95
C ALA A 429 14.60 -10.96 -20.96
N SER A 430 13.94 -9.90 -20.49
CA SER A 430 13.38 -8.84 -21.34
C SER A 430 14.45 -8.05 -22.08
N HIS A 431 15.62 -7.79 -21.45
CA HIS A 431 16.76 -7.15 -22.14
C HIS A 431 17.35 -8.02 -23.26
N VAL A 432 17.46 -9.32 -23.02
CA VAL A 432 17.96 -10.26 -24.03
C VAL A 432 17.01 -10.40 -25.22
N LEU A 433 15.70 -10.31 -24.98
CA LEU A 433 14.68 -10.37 -26.03
C LEU A 433 14.47 -9.02 -26.74
N GLY A 434 15.20 -7.96 -26.35
CA GLY A 434 15.05 -6.62 -26.92
C GLY A 434 13.76 -5.89 -26.55
N ASN A 435 13.05 -6.37 -25.55
CA ASN A 435 11.83 -5.71 -25.02
C ASN A 435 12.15 -4.53 -24.09
N LEU A 436 13.36 -4.53 -23.50
CA LEU A 436 13.94 -3.46 -22.68
C LEU A 436 15.37 -3.19 -23.17
N ASP A 437 15.80 -1.92 -23.07
CA ASP A 437 17.13 -1.47 -23.49
C ASP A 437 17.67 -0.41 -22.50
N ALA A 438 17.58 -0.71 -21.20
CA ALA A 438 18.02 0.21 -20.17
C ALA A 438 19.38 -0.17 -19.54
N TRP A 439 19.73 -1.48 -19.55
CA TRP A 439 20.87 -2.04 -18.83
C TRP A 439 21.72 -2.94 -19.71
N ASP A 440 22.70 -3.65 -19.12
CA ASP A 440 23.65 -4.49 -19.86
C ASP A 440 23.03 -5.83 -20.31
N ALA A 441 22.51 -5.87 -21.53
CA ALA A 441 21.95 -7.09 -22.14
C ALA A 441 23.01 -8.22 -22.33
N SER A 442 24.28 -7.87 -22.45
CA SER A 442 25.36 -8.86 -22.60
C SER A 442 25.60 -9.63 -21.31
N ALA A 443 25.52 -8.95 -20.16
CA ALA A 443 25.59 -9.60 -18.84
C ALA A 443 24.37 -10.51 -18.61
N ALA A 444 23.16 -10.06 -18.98
CA ALA A 444 21.95 -10.87 -18.93
C ALA A 444 22.06 -12.14 -19.78
N GLN A 445 22.60 -12.04 -21.03
CA GLN A 445 22.84 -13.19 -21.89
C GLN A 445 23.77 -14.21 -21.23
N LYS A 446 24.90 -13.76 -20.65
CA LYS A 446 25.84 -14.63 -19.96
C LYS A 446 25.18 -15.31 -18.74
N ALA A 447 24.37 -14.58 -17.95
CA ALA A 447 23.65 -15.13 -16.80
C ALA A 447 22.64 -16.20 -17.23
N LEU A 448 21.90 -15.99 -18.33
CA LEU A 448 21.01 -17.00 -18.92
C LEU A 448 21.76 -18.27 -19.36
N LEU A 449 22.89 -18.12 -20.02
CA LEU A 449 23.72 -19.26 -20.42
C LEU A 449 24.23 -20.06 -19.22
N ILE A 450 24.62 -19.39 -18.14
CA ILE A 450 25.04 -20.03 -16.90
C ILE A 450 23.87 -20.78 -16.24
N PHE A 451 22.71 -20.10 -16.11
CA PHE A 451 21.51 -20.69 -15.53
C PHE A 451 21.01 -21.88 -16.36
N GLY A 452 21.07 -21.79 -17.69
CA GLY A 452 20.70 -22.86 -18.62
C GLY A 452 21.49 -24.14 -18.43
N ARG A 453 22.72 -24.08 -17.89
CA ARG A 453 23.55 -25.28 -17.58
C ARG A 453 23.06 -26.07 -16.38
N MET A 454 22.14 -25.52 -15.57
CA MET A 454 21.55 -26.23 -14.43
C MET A 454 20.87 -27.51 -14.91
N ARG A 455 20.87 -28.52 -14.04
CA ARG A 455 20.26 -29.82 -14.37
C ARG A 455 18.85 -29.91 -13.84
N THR A 456 17.95 -30.40 -14.65
CA THR A 456 16.56 -30.77 -14.27
C THR A 456 16.55 -32.00 -13.39
N GLY A 457 15.39 -32.37 -12.84
CA GLY A 457 15.25 -33.60 -12.06
C GLY A 457 15.54 -34.89 -12.86
N SER A 458 15.45 -34.86 -14.22
CA SER A 458 15.88 -35.95 -15.08
C SER A 458 17.40 -36.01 -15.27
N GLY A 459 18.15 -35.01 -14.79
CA GLY A 459 19.60 -34.89 -14.99
C GLY A 459 20.02 -34.23 -16.29
N GLU A 460 19.08 -33.86 -17.17
CA GLU A 460 19.33 -33.14 -18.40
C GLU A 460 19.66 -31.66 -18.15
N ILE A 461 20.35 -31.03 -19.10
CA ILE A 461 20.63 -29.60 -19.07
C ILE A 461 19.32 -28.85 -19.35
N LEU A 462 19.02 -27.81 -18.56
CA LEU A 462 17.78 -27.04 -18.64
C LEU A 462 17.56 -26.40 -20.04
N SER A 463 18.57 -25.72 -20.57
CA SER A 463 18.60 -25.21 -21.94
C SER A 463 20.03 -24.87 -22.35
N LYS A 464 20.33 -25.04 -23.65
CA LYS A 464 21.58 -24.58 -24.29
C LYS A 464 21.41 -23.24 -24.98
N ASP A 465 20.16 -22.84 -25.22
CA ASP A 465 19.81 -21.62 -25.92
C ASP A 465 19.29 -20.57 -24.90
N TYR A 466 20.00 -19.47 -24.82
CA TYR A 466 19.63 -18.36 -23.91
C TYR A 466 18.37 -17.63 -24.34
N GLN A 467 18.07 -17.58 -25.68
CA GLN A 467 16.85 -16.93 -26.17
C GLN A 467 15.62 -17.79 -25.86
N GLU A 468 15.70 -19.10 -26.08
CA GLU A 468 14.66 -20.04 -25.64
C GLU A 468 14.39 -19.92 -24.13
N LEU A 469 15.45 -19.89 -23.32
CA LEU A 469 15.32 -19.76 -21.87
C LEU A 469 14.71 -18.42 -21.46
N ALA A 470 15.10 -17.31 -22.11
CA ALA A 470 14.50 -16.01 -21.88
C ALA A 470 12.99 -16.00 -22.19
N LEU A 471 12.58 -16.61 -23.32
CA LEU A 471 11.16 -16.78 -23.65
C LEU A 471 10.42 -17.63 -22.61
N ARG A 472 11.02 -18.72 -22.12
CA ARG A 472 10.43 -19.55 -21.04
C ARG A 472 10.23 -18.75 -19.75
N ILE A 473 11.16 -17.85 -19.39
CA ILE A 473 11.03 -16.97 -18.21
C ILE A 473 9.86 -15.99 -18.39
N ILE A 474 9.75 -15.35 -19.56
CA ILE A 474 8.63 -14.42 -19.85
C ILE A 474 7.30 -15.14 -19.91
N ASN A 475 7.24 -16.35 -20.47
CA ASN A 475 6.05 -17.18 -20.46
C ASN A 475 5.64 -17.56 -19.01
N GLN A 476 6.61 -17.89 -18.15
CA GLN A 476 6.36 -18.16 -16.75
C GLN A 476 5.83 -16.93 -16.00
N LEU A 477 6.35 -15.72 -16.33
CA LEU A 477 5.82 -14.47 -15.80
C LEU A 477 4.35 -14.26 -16.22
N THR A 478 4.04 -14.52 -17.50
CA THR A 478 2.67 -14.47 -18.04
C THR A 478 1.74 -15.44 -17.31
N GLU A 479 2.17 -16.69 -17.10
CA GLU A 479 1.42 -17.71 -16.37
C GLU A 479 1.12 -17.25 -14.95
N GLN A 480 2.16 -16.86 -14.18
CA GLN A 480 1.97 -16.45 -12.80
C GLN A 480 1.16 -15.15 -12.68
N THR A 481 1.30 -14.21 -13.62
CA THR A 481 0.47 -13.01 -13.67
C THR A 481 -0.99 -13.36 -13.93
N SER A 482 -1.27 -14.28 -14.84
CA SER A 482 -2.63 -14.76 -15.09
C SER A 482 -3.24 -15.46 -13.86
N GLU A 483 -2.44 -16.26 -13.13
CA GLU A 483 -2.87 -16.90 -11.88
C GLU A 483 -3.24 -15.86 -10.81
N VAL A 484 -2.44 -14.78 -10.59
CA VAL A 484 -2.73 -13.79 -9.55
C VAL A 484 -3.92 -12.90 -9.92
N ILE A 485 -4.15 -12.62 -11.20
CA ILE A 485 -5.33 -11.91 -11.67
C ILE A 485 -6.59 -12.75 -11.43
N LEU A 486 -6.57 -14.04 -11.74
CA LEU A 486 -7.67 -14.98 -11.45
C LEU A 486 -7.89 -15.18 -9.96
N GLU A 487 -6.82 -15.28 -9.16
CA GLU A 487 -6.93 -15.35 -7.70
C GLU A 487 -7.66 -14.13 -7.14
N THR A 488 -7.39 -12.95 -7.70
CA THR A 488 -8.10 -11.73 -7.32
C THR A 488 -9.56 -11.79 -7.74
N ALA A 489 -9.85 -12.14 -9.00
CA ALA A 489 -11.22 -12.23 -9.53
C ALA A 489 -12.08 -13.22 -8.73
N PHE A 490 -11.59 -14.43 -8.47
CA PHE A 490 -12.30 -15.43 -7.68
C PHE A 490 -12.56 -14.99 -6.25
N GLY A 491 -11.60 -14.25 -5.65
CA GLY A 491 -11.79 -13.71 -4.31
C GLY A 491 -12.83 -12.59 -4.26
N GLU A 492 -12.92 -11.78 -5.32
CA GLU A 492 -13.89 -10.68 -5.41
C GLU A 492 -15.32 -11.16 -5.68
N GLU A 493 -15.46 -12.27 -6.39
CA GLU A 493 -16.76 -12.92 -6.65
C GLU A 493 -17.20 -13.84 -5.50
N ASN A 494 -16.38 -14.02 -4.46
CA ASN A 494 -16.64 -14.93 -3.34
C ASN A 494 -17.00 -16.35 -3.76
N ILE A 495 -16.33 -16.88 -4.80
CA ILE A 495 -16.53 -18.25 -5.26
C ILE A 495 -16.10 -19.21 -4.14
N ASP A 496 -16.90 -20.24 -3.88
CA ASP A 496 -16.63 -21.23 -2.85
C ASP A 496 -15.23 -21.86 -3.01
N GLY A 497 -14.46 -21.84 -1.94
CA GLY A 497 -13.09 -22.34 -1.89
C GLY A 497 -12.07 -21.23 -1.67
N ARG A 498 -10.81 -21.61 -1.56
CA ARG A 498 -9.72 -20.62 -1.46
C ARG A 498 -9.39 -20.11 -2.86
N ALA A 499 -9.52 -18.82 -3.10
CA ALA A 499 -9.26 -18.20 -4.40
C ALA A 499 -7.90 -18.61 -5.02
N ARG A 500 -6.85 -18.72 -4.18
CA ARG A 500 -5.53 -19.17 -4.60
C ARG A 500 -5.53 -20.63 -5.12
N ASP A 501 -6.23 -21.52 -4.43
CA ASP A 501 -6.26 -22.94 -4.81
C ASP A 501 -7.11 -23.12 -6.08
N LEU A 502 -8.18 -22.34 -6.22
CA LEU A 502 -9.00 -22.30 -7.42
C LEU A 502 -8.20 -21.82 -8.64
N ALA A 503 -7.48 -20.70 -8.53
CA ALA A 503 -6.69 -20.14 -9.62
C ALA A 503 -5.60 -21.11 -10.12
N ARG A 504 -5.07 -21.96 -9.26
CA ARG A 504 -4.03 -22.96 -9.56
C ARG A 504 -4.57 -24.35 -9.88
N HIS A 505 -5.89 -24.52 -9.82
CA HIS A 505 -6.50 -25.82 -10.03
C HIS A 505 -6.26 -26.32 -11.46
N VAL A 506 -6.05 -27.64 -11.63
CA VAL A 506 -5.75 -28.24 -12.95
C VAL A 506 -6.83 -27.96 -13.99
N LEU A 507 -8.10 -27.90 -13.58
CA LEU A 507 -9.22 -27.58 -14.49
C LEU A 507 -9.14 -26.13 -14.99
N VAL A 508 -8.75 -25.19 -14.12
CA VAL A 508 -8.55 -23.78 -14.49
C VAL A 508 -7.36 -23.66 -15.47
N LYS A 509 -6.24 -24.31 -15.17
CA LYS A 509 -5.08 -24.33 -16.08
C LYS A 509 -5.42 -24.94 -17.45
N ASN A 510 -6.17 -26.02 -17.48
CA ASN A 510 -6.65 -26.61 -18.72
C ASN A 510 -7.64 -25.69 -19.44
N GLY A 511 -8.52 -24.99 -18.71
CA GLY A 511 -9.45 -24.01 -19.26
C GLY A 511 -8.74 -22.82 -19.92
N LEU A 512 -7.69 -22.29 -19.27
CA LEU A 512 -6.84 -21.23 -19.83
C LEU A 512 -6.08 -21.66 -21.11
N ASN A 513 -5.85 -22.95 -21.26
CA ASN A 513 -5.21 -23.54 -22.45
C ASN A 513 -6.25 -24.06 -23.46
N HIS A 514 -7.54 -23.69 -23.32
CA HIS A 514 -8.62 -24.10 -24.20
C HIS A 514 -8.67 -25.61 -24.45
N HIS A 515 -8.61 -26.41 -23.40
CA HIS A 515 -8.60 -27.88 -23.50
C HIS A 515 -9.80 -28.42 -24.29
N ARG A 516 -9.51 -29.22 -25.32
CA ARG A 516 -10.50 -29.76 -26.30
C ARG A 516 -10.27 -31.26 -26.56
N ASN A 517 -10.56 -32.07 -25.56
CA ASN A 517 -10.59 -33.54 -25.75
C ASN A 517 -12.01 -34.06 -25.53
N ILE A 518 -12.18 -35.08 -24.70
CA ILE A 518 -13.52 -35.59 -24.31
C ILE A 518 -14.31 -34.49 -23.56
N VAL A 519 -13.61 -33.68 -22.76
CA VAL A 519 -14.17 -32.52 -22.05
C VAL A 519 -13.63 -31.26 -22.68
N SER A 520 -14.46 -30.26 -22.91
CA SER A 520 -14.07 -28.91 -23.27
C SER A 520 -14.07 -28.03 -22.04
N LEU A 521 -12.94 -27.32 -21.81
CA LEU A 521 -12.78 -26.40 -20.69
C LEU A 521 -12.34 -25.04 -21.22
N ASP A 522 -13.04 -24.00 -20.80
CA ASP A 522 -12.70 -22.60 -21.03
C ASP A 522 -12.75 -21.82 -19.72
N VAL A 523 -11.77 -20.96 -19.53
CA VAL A 523 -11.73 -19.98 -18.45
C VAL A 523 -11.39 -18.64 -19.06
N ALA A 524 -12.22 -17.65 -18.77
CA ALA A 524 -12.07 -16.29 -19.28
C ALA A 524 -12.42 -15.26 -18.19
N ILE A 525 -11.95 -14.04 -18.34
CA ILE A 525 -12.33 -12.89 -17.52
C ILE A 525 -13.21 -11.96 -18.35
N ASN A 526 -14.39 -11.61 -17.82
CA ASN A 526 -15.35 -10.73 -18.51
C ASN A 526 -14.96 -9.23 -18.48
N LEU A 527 -14.13 -8.81 -17.53
CA LEU A 527 -13.66 -7.43 -17.42
C LEU A 527 -12.37 -7.23 -18.21
N PRO A 528 -12.15 -6.04 -18.82
CA PRO A 528 -10.87 -5.71 -19.41
C PRO A 528 -9.78 -5.63 -18.33
N ILE A 529 -8.54 -5.88 -18.70
CA ILE A 529 -7.37 -5.73 -17.82
C ILE A 529 -6.64 -4.44 -18.21
N ILE A 530 -6.46 -3.52 -17.26
CA ILE A 530 -5.60 -2.36 -17.42
C ILE A 530 -4.23 -2.73 -16.82
N GLY A 531 -3.23 -2.85 -17.68
CA GLY A 531 -1.86 -3.12 -17.26
C GLY A 531 -1.08 -1.82 -17.03
N LEU A 532 -0.54 -1.64 -15.83
CA LEU A 532 0.31 -0.54 -15.42
C LEU A 532 1.73 -1.03 -15.13
N GLY A 533 2.67 -0.07 -15.03
CA GLY A 533 4.06 -0.35 -14.77
C GLY A 533 4.92 -0.44 -16.03
N ALA A 534 6.24 -0.26 -15.87
CA ALA A 534 7.17 -0.15 -17.00
C ALA A 534 7.27 -1.46 -17.81
N SER A 535 7.21 -2.61 -17.15
CA SER A 535 7.32 -3.94 -17.77
C SER A 535 5.98 -4.47 -18.34
N ALA A 536 4.85 -3.82 -18.07
CA ALA A 536 3.54 -4.29 -18.54
C ALA A 536 3.49 -4.46 -20.08
N LYS A 537 4.11 -3.55 -20.81
CA LYS A 537 4.13 -3.59 -22.29
C LYS A 537 4.77 -4.85 -22.87
N THR A 538 5.64 -5.52 -22.13
CA THR A 538 6.42 -6.66 -22.64
C THR A 538 5.62 -7.96 -22.70
N TYR A 539 4.60 -8.14 -21.85
CA TYR A 539 3.92 -9.44 -21.74
C TYR A 539 2.42 -9.39 -21.42
N TYR A 540 1.83 -8.24 -21.04
CA TYR A 540 0.39 -8.18 -20.73
C TYR A 540 -0.51 -8.45 -21.94
N GLY A 541 0.00 -8.26 -23.17
CA GLY A 541 -0.72 -8.72 -24.37
C GLY A 541 -0.98 -10.22 -24.35
N GLU A 542 -0.01 -11.01 -23.92
CA GLU A 542 -0.15 -12.47 -23.78
C GLU A 542 -0.98 -12.87 -22.58
N VAL A 543 -0.92 -12.11 -21.48
CA VAL A 543 -1.83 -12.28 -20.31
C VAL A 543 -3.29 -12.11 -20.73
N GLY A 544 -3.60 -11.07 -21.53
CA GLY A 544 -4.97 -10.86 -22.01
C GLY A 544 -5.44 -11.97 -22.95
N LYS A 545 -4.59 -12.43 -23.84
CA LYS A 545 -4.89 -13.60 -24.72
C LYS A 545 -5.20 -14.85 -23.88
N LYS A 546 -4.35 -15.12 -22.88
CA LYS A 546 -4.50 -16.30 -22.02
C LYS A 546 -5.78 -16.24 -21.17
N LEU A 547 -6.16 -15.05 -20.69
CA LEU A 547 -7.38 -14.82 -19.92
C LEU A 547 -8.60 -14.53 -20.81
N SER A 548 -8.45 -14.63 -22.14
CA SER A 548 -9.48 -14.38 -23.14
C SER A 548 -10.21 -13.04 -22.97
N THR A 549 -9.45 -11.99 -22.60
CA THR A 549 -9.98 -10.65 -22.36
C THR A 549 -9.15 -9.55 -23.02
N LYS A 550 -9.75 -8.36 -23.17
CA LYS A 550 -9.07 -7.17 -23.69
C LYS A 550 -8.05 -6.66 -22.68
N THR A 551 -6.83 -6.41 -23.13
CA THR A 551 -5.79 -5.72 -22.35
C THR A 551 -5.63 -4.30 -22.84
N ILE A 552 -5.59 -3.35 -21.91
CA ILE A 552 -5.42 -1.93 -22.17
C ILE A 552 -4.11 -1.49 -21.51
N LEU A 553 -3.19 -0.94 -22.32
CA LEU A 553 -1.88 -0.46 -21.87
C LEU A 553 -1.80 1.04 -22.16
N PRO A 554 -2.15 1.91 -21.20
CA PRO A 554 -2.19 3.34 -21.45
C PRO A 554 -0.78 3.91 -21.64
N LYS A 555 -0.67 4.94 -22.50
CA LYS A 555 0.61 5.57 -22.89
C LYS A 555 1.44 6.03 -21.68
N HIS A 556 0.79 6.55 -20.64
CA HIS A 556 1.41 7.08 -19.42
C HIS A 556 1.23 6.16 -18.21
N GLY A 557 0.99 4.86 -18.42
CA GLY A 557 0.78 3.88 -17.36
C GLY A 557 1.95 3.73 -16.37
N GLY A 558 3.15 4.14 -16.74
CA GLY A 558 4.31 4.13 -15.86
C GLY A 558 4.34 5.24 -14.79
N VAL A 559 3.44 6.23 -14.88
CA VAL A 559 3.27 7.34 -13.93
C VAL A 559 1.78 7.48 -13.52
N ALA A 560 1.00 6.40 -13.62
CA ALA A 560 -0.43 6.40 -13.32
C ALA A 560 -0.73 6.83 -11.87
N ASN A 561 0.14 6.49 -10.93
CA ASN A 561 0.09 6.91 -9.54
C ASN A 561 0.17 8.45 -9.37
N ALA A 562 1.15 9.10 -10.00
CA ALA A 562 1.27 10.56 -9.97
C ALA A 562 0.07 11.24 -10.69
N ILE A 563 -0.45 10.63 -11.78
CA ILE A 563 -1.67 11.10 -12.46
C ILE A 563 -2.87 10.99 -11.53
N GLY A 564 -3.08 9.83 -10.90
CA GLY A 564 -4.18 9.60 -9.97
C GLY A 564 -4.13 10.51 -8.75
N ALA A 565 -2.93 10.89 -8.31
CA ALA A 565 -2.75 11.86 -7.25
C ALA A 565 -3.34 13.24 -7.61
N VAL A 566 -3.36 13.62 -8.87
CA VAL A 566 -3.89 14.92 -9.33
C VAL A 566 -5.38 14.87 -9.65
N VAL A 567 -5.81 13.79 -10.34
CA VAL A 567 -7.17 13.71 -10.87
C VAL A 567 -8.18 13.17 -9.86
N GLY A 568 -7.73 12.82 -8.65
CA GLY A 568 -8.56 12.40 -7.54
C GLY A 568 -9.57 13.48 -7.14
N GLN A 569 -10.72 13.04 -6.61
CA GLN A 569 -11.72 13.91 -6.05
C GLN A 569 -11.56 14.00 -4.53
N ILE A 570 -11.90 15.15 -3.94
CA ILE A 570 -12.08 15.24 -2.50
C ILE A 570 -13.34 14.47 -2.15
N THR A 571 -13.20 13.47 -1.28
CA THR A 571 -14.32 12.68 -0.79
C THR A 571 -14.26 12.62 0.73
N MET A 572 -15.30 13.14 1.39
CA MET A 572 -15.46 13.08 2.83
C MET A 572 -16.63 12.17 3.19
N ARG A 573 -16.46 11.40 4.25
CA ARG A 573 -17.44 10.43 4.72
C ARG A 573 -17.68 10.63 6.20
N GLU A 574 -18.94 10.72 6.58
CA GLU A 574 -19.38 10.80 7.97
C GLU A 574 -20.50 9.79 8.20
N SER A 575 -20.41 9.00 9.23
CA SER A 575 -21.44 8.02 9.56
C SER A 575 -22.08 8.31 10.91
N GLY A 576 -23.37 7.97 11.02
CA GLY A 576 -24.10 8.10 12.26
C GLY A 576 -25.05 6.92 12.45
N LYS A 577 -25.47 6.72 13.70
CA LYS A 577 -26.30 5.58 14.07
C LYS A 577 -27.51 6.01 14.89
N ILE A 578 -28.61 5.25 14.70
CA ILE A 578 -29.83 5.33 15.49
C ILE A 578 -30.07 3.95 16.10
N VAL A 579 -30.32 3.86 17.38
CA VAL A 579 -30.66 2.61 18.04
C VAL A 579 -32.01 2.71 18.75
N SER A 580 -32.70 1.57 18.87
CA SER A 580 -33.86 1.47 19.76
C SER A 580 -33.38 1.52 21.22
N ALA A 581 -33.77 2.55 21.98
CA ALA A 581 -33.39 2.72 23.37
C ALA A 581 -34.48 2.30 24.34
N GLY A 582 -35.61 1.79 23.85
CA GLY A 582 -36.77 1.35 24.55
C GLY A 582 -38.04 1.45 23.70
N GLU A 583 -39.20 1.08 24.22
CA GLU A 583 -40.44 1.12 23.47
C GLU A 583 -40.78 2.56 23.03
N GLY A 584 -40.77 2.81 21.72
CA GLY A 584 -41.07 4.12 21.14
C GLY A 584 -39.98 5.19 21.39
N ILE A 585 -38.75 4.79 21.70
CA ILE A 585 -37.61 5.71 21.89
C ILE A 585 -36.50 5.37 20.93
N TRP A 586 -36.12 6.34 20.10
CA TRP A 586 -35.02 6.25 19.15
C TRP A 586 -33.88 7.17 19.60
N ARG A 587 -32.70 6.59 19.81
CA ARG A 587 -31.51 7.28 20.29
C ARG A 587 -30.55 7.56 19.17
N VAL A 588 -30.22 8.83 18.98
CA VAL A 588 -29.20 9.31 18.02
C VAL A 588 -27.93 9.64 18.77
N PHE A 589 -26.77 9.19 18.26
CA PHE A 589 -25.48 9.53 18.85
C PHE A 589 -24.90 10.76 18.16
N THR A 590 -24.63 11.79 18.96
CA THR A 590 -24.07 13.07 18.51
C THR A 590 -22.72 13.32 19.17
N ASP A 591 -21.97 14.32 18.69
CA ASP A 591 -20.68 14.71 19.30
C ASP A 591 -20.80 15.22 20.73
N LYS A 592 -22.01 15.58 21.15
CA LYS A 592 -22.34 16.03 22.53
C LYS A 592 -22.86 14.91 23.40
N GLY A 593 -22.98 13.70 22.86
CA GLY A 593 -23.55 12.52 23.52
C GLY A 593 -24.85 12.05 22.89
N PRO A 594 -25.50 11.02 23.47
CA PRO A 594 -26.75 10.46 22.98
C PRO A 594 -27.94 11.41 23.22
N VAL A 595 -28.87 11.45 22.25
CA VAL A 595 -30.11 12.24 22.35
C VAL A 595 -31.29 11.35 21.95
N ASP A 596 -32.35 11.35 22.76
CA ASP A 596 -33.54 10.50 22.61
C ASP A 596 -34.68 11.24 21.91
N TYR A 597 -35.33 10.55 20.97
CA TYR A 597 -36.48 11.02 20.19
C TYR A 597 -37.64 10.03 20.33
N LYS A 598 -38.87 10.54 20.26
CA LYS A 598 -40.10 9.73 20.30
C LYS A 598 -40.62 9.34 18.93
N ASP A 599 -40.07 9.85 17.88
CA ASP A 599 -40.43 9.58 16.50
C ASP A 599 -39.20 9.15 15.69
N GLN A 600 -39.28 7.98 15.05
CA GLN A 600 -38.18 7.42 14.25
C GLN A 600 -37.82 8.33 13.08
N LYS A 601 -38.79 8.86 12.35
CA LYS A 601 -38.57 9.71 11.19
C LYS A 601 -37.85 11.00 11.59
N VAL A 602 -38.28 11.61 12.70
CA VAL A 602 -37.64 12.82 13.23
C VAL A 602 -36.19 12.51 13.62
N ALA A 603 -35.93 11.37 14.27
CA ALA A 603 -34.58 10.94 14.62
C ALA A 603 -33.69 10.78 13.37
N TYR A 604 -34.20 10.15 12.31
CA TYR A 604 -33.49 10.00 11.03
C TYR A 604 -33.21 11.35 10.35
N GLU A 605 -34.18 12.25 10.31
CA GLU A 605 -34.00 13.58 9.70
C GLU A 605 -32.95 14.41 10.43
N ILE A 606 -32.97 14.40 11.76
CA ILE A 606 -32.00 15.13 12.60
C ILE A 606 -30.60 14.54 12.40
N LEU A 607 -30.48 13.20 12.35
CA LEU A 607 -29.21 12.55 12.08
C LEU A 607 -28.69 12.93 10.68
N LYS A 608 -29.53 12.83 9.65
CA LYS A 608 -29.15 13.23 8.27
C LYS A 608 -28.71 14.67 8.19
N GLN A 609 -29.41 15.58 8.85
CA GLN A 609 -29.04 17.01 8.86
C GLN A 609 -27.71 17.25 9.60
N GLY A 610 -27.51 16.57 10.73
CA GLY A 610 -26.25 16.61 11.47
C GLY A 610 -25.06 16.10 10.63
N LEU A 611 -25.24 14.99 9.94
CA LEU A 611 -24.24 14.41 9.05
C LEU A 611 -23.98 15.29 7.82
N THR A 612 -25.03 15.88 7.24
CA THR A 612 -24.90 16.84 6.13
C THR A 612 -23.99 18.01 6.52
N ASN A 613 -24.25 18.62 7.67
CA ASN A 613 -23.45 19.76 8.13
C ASN A 613 -21.98 19.36 8.37
N LYS A 614 -21.75 18.19 8.98
CA LYS A 614 -20.41 17.68 9.26
C LYS A 614 -19.64 17.39 7.98
N VAL A 615 -20.22 16.60 7.08
CA VAL A 615 -19.54 16.18 5.85
C VAL A 615 -19.30 17.34 4.92
N GLN A 616 -20.23 18.33 4.86
CA GLN A 616 -20.07 19.55 4.09
C GLN A 616 -18.95 20.43 4.65
N LEU A 617 -18.91 20.60 5.99
CA LEU A 617 -17.83 21.34 6.65
C LEU A 617 -16.47 20.66 6.43
N ALA A 618 -16.41 19.33 6.59
CA ALA A 618 -15.20 18.56 6.37
C ALA A 618 -14.70 18.69 4.91
N ALA A 619 -15.60 18.58 3.92
CA ALA A 619 -15.26 18.75 2.51
C ALA A 619 -14.81 20.18 2.19
N THR A 620 -15.47 21.19 2.76
CA THR A 620 -15.08 22.60 2.59
C THR A 620 -13.69 22.87 3.19
N ASN A 621 -13.42 22.36 4.40
CA ASN A 621 -12.11 22.47 5.04
C ASN A 621 -11.01 21.73 4.28
N ALA A 622 -11.35 20.64 3.62
CA ALA A 622 -10.47 19.93 2.71
C ALA A 622 -10.24 20.66 1.37
N GLY A 623 -10.90 21.83 1.16
CA GLY A 623 -10.76 22.61 -0.06
C GLY A 623 -11.65 22.13 -1.21
N ALA A 624 -12.75 21.44 -0.95
CA ALA A 624 -13.70 21.02 -1.98
C ALA A 624 -14.59 22.17 -2.45
N GLU A 625 -14.83 22.22 -3.77
CA GLU A 625 -15.84 23.06 -4.43
C GLU A 625 -16.87 22.18 -5.13
N ASN A 626 -18.07 22.75 -5.37
CA ASN A 626 -19.19 22.04 -6.01
C ASN A 626 -19.52 20.72 -5.30
N ILE A 627 -19.73 20.80 -3.99
CA ILE A 627 -19.92 19.63 -3.11
C ILE A 627 -21.28 18.98 -3.41
N HIS A 628 -21.25 17.70 -3.75
CA HIS A 628 -22.41 16.82 -3.87
C HIS A 628 -22.45 15.87 -2.68
N ILE A 629 -23.60 15.76 -2.01
CA ILE A 629 -23.79 14.89 -0.86
C ILE A 629 -24.75 13.77 -1.23
N GLN A 630 -24.34 12.53 -0.94
CA GLN A 630 -25.13 11.30 -1.11
C GLN A 630 -25.25 10.59 0.23
N PHE A 631 -26.30 9.78 0.42
CA PHE A 631 -26.53 9.00 1.62
C PHE A 631 -26.68 7.52 1.27
N GLU A 632 -26.10 6.68 2.11
CA GLU A 632 -26.31 5.24 2.12
C GLU A 632 -26.91 4.89 3.48
N ASP A 633 -28.11 4.30 3.47
CA ASP A 633 -28.86 3.95 4.66
C ASP A 633 -28.90 2.43 4.80
N GLU A 634 -28.63 1.90 6.00
CA GLU A 634 -28.73 0.48 6.33
C GLU A 634 -29.53 0.34 7.63
N GLU A 635 -30.54 -0.56 7.61
CA GLU A 635 -31.34 -0.88 8.80
C GLU A 635 -31.15 -2.34 9.18
N GLN A 636 -30.97 -2.58 10.48
CA GLN A 636 -30.94 -3.90 11.09
C GLN A 636 -32.23 -4.13 11.87
N THR A 637 -32.96 -5.18 11.49
CA THR A 637 -34.17 -5.61 12.16
C THR A 637 -34.01 -7.02 12.72
N ALA A 638 -34.77 -7.39 13.74
CA ALA A 638 -34.88 -8.75 14.22
C ALA A 638 -36.34 -9.17 14.33
N ILE A 639 -36.61 -10.47 14.15
CA ILE A 639 -37.94 -11.03 14.37
C ILE A 639 -38.02 -11.45 15.84
N ILE A 640 -38.80 -10.73 16.62
CA ILE A 640 -39.09 -11.03 18.03
C ILE A 640 -40.58 -11.35 18.13
N GLU A 641 -40.91 -12.55 18.61
CA GLU A 641 -42.32 -13.06 18.71
C GLU A 641 -43.14 -12.90 17.43
N GLY A 642 -42.49 -13.13 16.27
CA GLY A 642 -43.14 -13.05 14.95
C GLY A 642 -43.37 -11.62 14.42
N ARG A 643 -42.84 -10.60 15.10
CA ARG A 643 -42.88 -9.22 14.66
C ARG A 643 -41.48 -8.73 14.32
N GLU A 644 -41.37 -7.99 13.22
CA GLU A 644 -40.14 -7.32 12.85
C GLU A 644 -39.94 -6.11 13.79
N VAL A 645 -38.82 -6.10 14.50
CA VAL A 645 -38.46 -5.05 15.44
C VAL A 645 -37.17 -4.39 14.97
N PHE A 646 -37.20 -3.06 14.85
CA PHE A 646 -36.02 -2.26 14.56
C PHE A 646 -35.00 -2.36 15.71
N ILE A 647 -33.73 -2.63 15.39
CA ILE A 647 -32.64 -2.70 16.35
C ILE A 647 -31.73 -1.49 16.19
N GLU A 648 -31.16 -1.30 15.02
CA GLU A 648 -30.19 -0.24 14.70
C GLU A 648 -30.37 0.21 13.26
N GLY A 649 -30.23 1.51 13.01
CA GLY A 649 -30.07 2.09 11.67
C GLY A 649 -28.74 2.82 11.59
N SER A 650 -28.04 2.68 10.47
CA SER A 650 -26.84 3.43 10.15
C SER A 650 -27.05 4.28 8.91
N ILE A 651 -26.51 5.49 8.92
CA ILE A 651 -26.50 6.42 7.80
C ILE A 651 -25.05 6.79 7.53
N LEU A 652 -24.63 6.62 6.28
CA LEU A 652 -23.35 7.11 5.78
C LEU A 652 -23.63 8.30 4.85
N ALA A 653 -23.12 9.47 5.19
CA ALA A 653 -23.14 10.66 4.35
C ALA A 653 -21.79 10.77 3.61
N ILE A 654 -21.83 10.92 2.30
CA ILE A 654 -20.65 11.00 1.42
C ILE A 654 -20.73 12.33 0.67
N ALA A 655 -19.78 13.23 0.96
CA ALA A 655 -19.60 14.48 0.19
C ALA A 655 -18.45 14.31 -0.79
N THR A 656 -18.71 14.58 -2.06
CA THR A 656 -17.71 14.59 -3.12
C THR A 656 -17.64 15.97 -3.74
N GLY A 657 -16.43 16.45 -4.03
CA GLY A 657 -16.20 17.74 -4.66
C GLY A 657 -14.89 17.77 -5.42
N ARG A 658 -14.73 18.78 -6.28
CA ARG A 658 -13.44 19.04 -6.94
C ARG A 658 -12.54 19.83 -6.00
N PRO A 659 -11.21 19.64 -6.02
CA PRO A 659 -10.30 20.52 -5.31
C PRO A 659 -10.47 21.98 -5.77
N ARG A 660 -10.40 22.91 -4.81
CA ARG A 660 -10.45 24.34 -5.09
C ARG A 660 -9.24 24.73 -5.93
N ILE A 661 -9.48 25.24 -7.12
CA ILE A 661 -8.45 25.78 -7.98
C ILE A 661 -8.39 27.28 -7.68
N VAL A 662 -7.29 27.74 -7.07
CA VAL A 662 -7.08 29.19 -6.85
C VAL A 662 -6.96 29.84 -8.22
N GLN A 663 -7.99 30.56 -8.66
CA GLN A 663 -7.90 31.43 -9.84
C GLN A 663 -7.02 32.61 -9.45
N THR A 664 -5.83 32.67 -10.01
CA THR A 664 -4.91 33.82 -9.92
C THR A 664 -5.39 34.95 -10.83
#